data_9422beda233f371687da7aa61d205df3
#
_entry.id   9422beda233f371687da7aa61d205df3
#
_cell.length_a   1.000
_cell.length_b   1.000
_cell.length_c   1.000
_cell.angle_alpha   90.00
_cell.angle_beta   90.00
_cell.angle_gamma   90.00
#
_symmetry.space_group_name_H-M   'P 1'
#
loop_
_entity.id
_entity.type
_entity.pdbx_description
1 polymer ?
#
loop_
_entity_poly.entity_id
_entity_poly.type
_entity_poly.pdbx_seq_one_letter_code
_entity_poly.pdbx_strand_id
1 'polypeptide(L)'
;VVECKNSAKNHCSKKRNKPSSFAVDGVLYYAKFLKDEYNVIAIAVSGTTTQNMKVDTFYWVRGQNTYTVLEKAKDIILEPQNYVELIKGNKLKKAYSLDEIRNTAINMHNALREIKVTESHKPIFIAGILIALNDSDFSKSYSSLTSYRLIIQNIQNAIENVLKDSDIKSDRISYIKQVFSTLQDNTKFAEIPLGYSKSITWYIEQLEMKIKPMMDYADSTVDALGVFYHEFIKYSGGDGSGLGIVLTPQHLTEFMCDLAGVNKNSRVVDICCGSGSFLVTAMSKMFQNANPAEIENIRKNGLYGVEFDDGLYTLAIANMIIRKDGKSNIYKGDCFNPQITDELKSKNINIGLINPPYSQKDVAELEFVEHLLDILAVGGTCVVVVPMSCAIGTKFKDIRERLMKKHTLRAVFSMPDDIFYPTGTNVCVMVWTAHTSHDNIEETFFGYCKNDGFVKRKKLGRIDVSGKWKSIEKEWLKLYRNKDAVDGLSARHCVGYDDEWLCEAYMQTDYSKLTQEDFQQTVNDYFAYMVKSGEADLECKYKRSGWHGALDIQTWKDFELESLFNFSKGKRLTKADMIPGNLNYLGAISENNGIREKIEADYSWKPNCITINYNGSVGEAFYQSKPFWASDDVNVLYAKDFWNMNKYIAMFLVTVIKANKYRFGYGRKWTIEKMKETVIKLPSQEDGTPDFAYMERYIKSLSYSDRI
;
A
#
# COMPACT_ATOMS: atom_id res chain seq x y z
N VAL A 1 -17.07 35.03 -3.58
CA VAL A 1 -18.46 34.84 -3.06
C VAL A 1 -19.03 33.59 -3.67
N VAL A 2 -19.64 32.73 -2.86
CA VAL A 2 -20.27 31.49 -3.34
C VAL A 2 -21.74 31.50 -2.85
N GLU A 3 -22.66 31.17 -3.73
CA GLU A 3 -24.08 31.00 -3.41
C GLU A 3 -24.54 29.62 -3.86
N CYS A 4 -25.13 28.85 -2.93
CA CYS A 4 -25.58 27.49 -3.17
C CYS A 4 -27.09 27.31 -3.06
N LYS A 5 -27.67 26.51 -3.98
CA LYS A 5 -29.03 26.04 -3.91
C LYS A 5 -29.09 24.51 -4.07
N ASN A 6 -29.97 23.87 -3.33
CA ASN A 6 -30.10 22.41 -3.28
C ASN A 6 -30.75 21.77 -4.53
N SER A 7 -31.24 22.56 -5.46
CA SER A 7 -31.91 22.07 -6.68
C SER A 7 -31.33 22.72 -7.93
N ALA A 8 -30.95 21.90 -8.92
CA ALA A 8 -30.49 22.37 -10.22
C ALA A 8 -31.53 23.25 -10.97
N LYS A 9 -32.81 23.14 -10.61
CA LYS A 9 -33.88 24.01 -11.14
C LYS A 9 -33.79 25.45 -10.62
N ASN A 10 -33.14 25.64 -9.47
CA ASN A 10 -32.93 26.94 -8.83
C ASN A 10 -31.58 27.55 -9.18
N HIS A 11 -31.06 27.30 -10.38
CA HIS A 11 -29.74 27.79 -10.81
C HIS A 11 -29.81 29.28 -11.20
N CYS A 12 -30.62 29.62 -12.17
CA CYS A 12 -30.76 30.98 -12.67
C CYS A 12 -32.18 31.31 -13.04
N SER A 13 -32.71 32.48 -12.63
CA SER A 13 -34.03 32.98 -13.05
C SER A 13 -33.94 33.69 -14.41
N LYS A 14 -35.06 33.75 -15.15
CA LYS A 14 -35.07 34.39 -16.47
C LYS A 14 -34.65 35.88 -16.47
N LYS A 15 -34.91 36.62 -15.39
CA LYS A 15 -34.62 38.05 -15.27
C LYS A 15 -33.46 38.34 -14.28
N ARG A 16 -32.86 37.35 -13.68
CA ARG A 16 -31.77 37.44 -12.67
C ARG A 16 -32.12 38.42 -11.52
N ASN A 17 -33.37 38.42 -11.06
CA ASN A 17 -33.90 39.35 -10.06
C ASN A 17 -34.51 38.64 -8.84
N LYS A 18 -34.23 37.38 -8.59
CA LYS A 18 -34.74 36.59 -7.46
C LYS A 18 -33.59 36.01 -6.59
N PRO A 19 -32.83 36.87 -5.89
CA PRO A 19 -31.60 36.45 -5.21
C PRO A 19 -31.79 35.41 -4.10
N SER A 20 -32.94 35.44 -3.44
CA SER A 20 -33.25 34.44 -2.39
C SER A 20 -33.51 33.04 -2.93
N SER A 21 -33.94 32.89 -4.19
CA SER A 21 -34.44 31.65 -4.75
C SER A 21 -33.51 30.99 -5.76
N PHE A 22 -32.62 31.74 -6.39
CA PHE A 22 -31.74 31.24 -7.46
C PHE A 22 -30.27 31.55 -7.17
N ALA A 23 -29.37 30.58 -7.47
CA ALA A 23 -27.96 30.68 -7.14
C ALA A 23 -27.25 31.82 -7.89
N VAL A 24 -27.47 31.94 -9.21
CA VAL A 24 -26.88 33.01 -10.04
C VAL A 24 -27.39 34.40 -9.59
N ASP A 25 -28.69 34.51 -9.36
CA ASP A 25 -29.28 35.76 -8.94
C ASP A 25 -28.73 36.20 -7.57
N GLY A 26 -28.59 35.27 -6.64
CA GLY A 26 -28.06 35.51 -5.30
C GLY A 26 -26.59 35.92 -5.31
N VAL A 27 -25.73 35.16 -6.01
CA VAL A 27 -24.31 35.48 -6.04
C VAL A 27 -24.00 36.79 -6.69
N LEU A 28 -24.69 37.14 -7.79
CA LEU A 28 -24.52 38.42 -8.47
C LEU A 28 -25.05 39.60 -7.63
N TYR A 29 -26.14 39.37 -6.87
CA TYR A 29 -26.65 40.34 -5.93
C TYR A 29 -25.62 40.70 -4.85
N TYR A 30 -25.01 39.71 -4.19
CA TYR A 30 -23.98 39.96 -3.17
C TYR A 30 -22.68 40.52 -3.77
N ALA A 31 -22.27 40.01 -4.92
CA ALA A 31 -21.05 40.48 -5.59
C ALA A 31 -21.12 41.99 -5.96
N LYS A 32 -22.33 42.49 -6.26
CA LYS A 32 -22.58 43.90 -6.56
C LYS A 32 -22.19 44.85 -5.41
N PHE A 33 -22.30 44.42 -4.18
CA PHE A 33 -21.94 45.25 -3.00
C PHE A 33 -20.43 45.21 -2.73
N LEU A 34 -19.72 44.16 -3.18
CA LEU A 34 -18.30 43.98 -2.94
C LEU A 34 -17.42 44.54 -4.07
N LYS A 35 -17.97 44.74 -5.27
CA LYS A 35 -17.21 45.15 -6.46
C LYS A 35 -16.54 46.53 -6.35
N ASP A 36 -17.04 47.41 -5.49
CA ASP A 36 -16.47 48.74 -5.34
C ASP A 36 -15.17 48.72 -4.51
N GLU A 37 -15.02 47.73 -3.65
CA GLU A 37 -13.86 47.55 -2.80
C GLU A 37 -12.88 46.46 -3.29
N TYR A 38 -13.37 45.42 -3.99
CA TYR A 38 -12.61 44.21 -4.35
C TYR A 38 -12.81 43.82 -5.80
N ASN A 39 -11.80 43.10 -6.33
CA ASN A 39 -12.02 42.21 -7.48
C ASN A 39 -12.78 40.98 -6.98
N VAL A 40 -13.95 40.69 -7.53
CA VAL A 40 -14.85 39.67 -7.01
C VAL A 40 -15.00 38.51 -7.97
N ILE A 41 -14.72 37.31 -7.48
CA ILE A 41 -15.10 36.05 -8.14
C ILE A 41 -16.39 35.58 -7.51
N ALA A 42 -17.45 35.50 -8.30
CA ALA A 42 -18.81 35.13 -7.87
C ALA A 42 -19.16 33.76 -8.46
N ILE A 43 -19.41 32.76 -7.61
CA ILE A 43 -19.63 31.37 -8.00
C ILE A 43 -21.04 30.95 -7.57
N ALA A 44 -21.87 30.62 -8.54
CA ALA A 44 -23.23 30.13 -8.34
C ALA A 44 -23.23 28.59 -8.45
N VAL A 45 -23.66 27.88 -7.42
CA VAL A 45 -23.75 26.43 -7.40
C VAL A 45 -25.17 25.97 -7.15
N SER A 46 -25.66 24.99 -7.90
CA SER A 46 -26.97 24.39 -7.64
C SER A 46 -27.02 22.92 -7.98
N GLY A 47 -27.77 22.12 -7.20
CA GLY A 47 -27.80 20.66 -7.29
C GLY A 47 -27.22 20.01 -6.04
N THR A 48 -27.43 18.69 -5.90
CA THR A 48 -27.05 17.89 -4.72
C THR A 48 -26.06 16.78 -5.01
N THR A 49 -25.77 16.51 -6.28
CA THR A 49 -24.83 15.49 -6.72
C THR A 49 -23.95 16.03 -7.84
N THR A 50 -22.76 15.47 -8.02
CA THR A 50 -21.85 15.83 -9.12
C THR A 50 -22.46 15.64 -10.51
N GLN A 51 -23.46 14.75 -10.64
CA GLN A 51 -24.15 14.48 -11.91
C GLN A 51 -25.21 15.54 -12.26
N ASN A 52 -25.80 16.20 -11.26
CA ASN A 52 -26.83 17.20 -11.47
C ASN A 52 -26.41 18.62 -11.08
N MET A 53 -25.16 18.79 -10.70
CA MET A 53 -24.59 20.07 -10.31
C MET A 53 -24.47 21.00 -11.51
N LYS A 54 -24.89 22.25 -11.34
CA LYS A 54 -24.66 23.36 -12.25
C LYS A 54 -23.82 24.41 -11.57
N VAL A 55 -22.80 24.91 -12.27
CA VAL A 55 -21.92 25.96 -11.76
C VAL A 55 -21.73 27.00 -12.83
N ASP A 56 -22.05 28.27 -12.49
CA ASP A 56 -21.66 29.44 -13.27
C ASP A 56 -20.71 30.31 -12.44
N THR A 57 -19.65 30.81 -13.05
CA THR A 57 -18.66 31.67 -12.42
C THR A 57 -18.53 33.00 -13.15
N PHE A 58 -18.49 34.05 -12.37
CA PHE A 58 -18.43 35.44 -12.85
C PHE A 58 -17.23 36.14 -12.22
N TYR A 59 -16.56 36.99 -12.99
CA TYR A 59 -15.49 37.84 -12.50
C TYR A 59 -15.84 39.30 -12.65
N TRP A 60 -15.81 40.01 -11.54
CA TRP A 60 -16.09 41.45 -11.47
C TRP A 60 -14.80 42.20 -11.09
N VAL A 61 -14.30 43.03 -11.98
CA VAL A 61 -13.12 43.89 -11.71
C VAL A 61 -13.57 45.02 -10.81
N ARG A 62 -12.75 45.36 -9.83
CA ARG A 62 -12.97 46.45 -8.88
C ARG A 62 -13.38 47.74 -9.60
N GLY A 63 -14.45 48.35 -9.16
CA GLY A 63 -15.00 49.64 -9.67
C GLY A 63 -15.70 49.54 -11.03
N GLN A 64 -15.79 48.38 -11.67
CA GLN A 64 -16.53 48.21 -12.94
C GLN A 64 -17.99 47.92 -12.73
N ASN A 65 -18.85 48.33 -13.65
CA ASN A 65 -20.28 48.09 -13.62
C ASN A 65 -20.71 46.79 -14.30
N THR A 66 -19.82 46.14 -15.04
CA THR A 66 -20.08 44.89 -15.75
C THR A 66 -19.15 43.78 -15.26
N TYR A 67 -19.61 42.55 -15.36
CA TYR A 67 -18.85 41.35 -15.02
C TYR A 67 -18.55 40.53 -16.27
N THR A 68 -17.51 39.71 -16.22
CA THR A 68 -17.15 38.74 -17.25
C THR A 68 -17.61 37.35 -16.78
N VAL A 69 -18.22 36.56 -17.67
CA VAL A 69 -18.52 35.15 -17.40
C VAL A 69 -17.27 34.34 -17.68
N LEU A 70 -16.88 33.50 -16.71
CA LEU A 70 -15.73 32.60 -16.88
C LEU A 70 -16.21 31.27 -17.46
N GLU A 71 -16.45 31.22 -18.77
CA GLU A 71 -16.97 30.04 -19.49
C GLU A 71 -16.12 28.78 -19.27
N LYS A 72 -14.80 28.91 -19.09
CA LYS A 72 -13.90 27.80 -18.79
C LYS A 72 -14.09 27.21 -17.38
N ALA A 73 -14.85 27.89 -16.51
CA ALA A 73 -15.21 27.40 -15.17
C ALA A 73 -16.70 27.01 -15.08
N LYS A 74 -17.36 26.75 -16.19
CA LYS A 74 -18.74 26.30 -16.24
C LYS A 74 -18.86 24.86 -15.80
N ASP A 75 -19.86 24.57 -14.96
CA ASP A 75 -20.18 23.26 -14.41
C ASP A 75 -19.04 22.57 -13.61
N ILE A 76 -18.01 23.37 -13.19
CA ILE A 76 -16.91 22.91 -12.34
C ILE A 76 -16.66 23.92 -11.21
N ILE A 77 -16.26 23.38 -10.04
CA ILE A 77 -15.73 24.16 -8.91
C ILE A 77 -14.21 23.97 -8.93
N LEU A 78 -13.49 25.08 -8.97
CA LEU A 78 -12.03 25.09 -9.05
C LEU A 78 -11.42 25.45 -7.69
N GLU A 79 -10.17 25.10 -7.48
CA GLU A 79 -9.37 25.65 -6.39
C GLU A 79 -9.19 27.18 -6.58
N PRO A 80 -9.10 27.97 -5.50
CA PRO A 80 -9.05 29.44 -5.57
C PRO A 80 -7.95 29.95 -6.50
N GLN A 81 -6.79 29.31 -6.48
CA GLN A 81 -5.63 29.65 -7.32
C GLN A 81 -5.96 29.52 -8.81
N ASN A 82 -6.73 28.51 -9.19
CA ASN A 82 -7.10 28.24 -10.58
C ASN A 82 -8.05 29.29 -11.15
N TYR A 83 -8.93 29.88 -10.33
CA TYR A 83 -9.73 31.02 -10.75
C TYR A 83 -8.85 32.25 -11.04
N VAL A 84 -7.83 32.48 -10.22
CA VAL A 84 -6.86 33.59 -10.45
C VAL A 84 -6.08 33.39 -11.74
N GLU A 85 -5.65 32.17 -12.04
CA GLU A 85 -4.96 31.84 -13.29
C GLU A 85 -5.86 32.01 -14.51
N LEU A 86 -7.15 31.64 -14.42
CA LEU A 86 -8.13 31.90 -15.49
C LEU A 86 -8.27 33.38 -15.79
N ILE A 87 -8.36 34.20 -14.75
CA ILE A 87 -8.51 35.66 -14.90
C ILE A 87 -7.27 36.27 -15.58
N LYS A 88 -6.07 35.75 -15.28
CA LYS A 88 -4.82 36.16 -15.93
C LYS A 88 -4.67 35.65 -17.38
N GLY A 89 -5.65 34.89 -17.87
CA GLY A 89 -5.60 34.33 -19.24
C GLY A 89 -4.72 33.09 -19.38
N ASN A 90 -4.23 32.52 -18.26
CA ASN A 90 -3.42 31.31 -18.26
C ASN A 90 -4.30 30.05 -18.49
N LYS A 91 -3.71 29.00 -19.08
CA LYS A 91 -4.40 27.70 -19.22
C LYS A 91 -4.71 27.12 -17.83
N LEU A 92 -5.94 26.71 -17.60
CA LEU A 92 -6.35 26.00 -16.39
C LEU A 92 -5.53 24.71 -16.23
N LYS A 93 -4.89 24.56 -15.10
CA LYS A 93 -4.34 23.28 -14.67
C LYS A 93 -5.42 22.54 -13.87
N LYS A 94 -6.18 21.68 -14.55
CA LYS A 94 -7.13 20.79 -13.87
C LYS A 94 -6.33 19.67 -13.20
N ALA A 95 -6.40 19.58 -11.87
CA ALA A 95 -5.93 18.39 -11.17
C ALA A 95 -6.92 17.24 -11.42
N TYR A 96 -6.53 16.25 -12.20
CA TYR A 96 -7.30 15.04 -12.39
C TYR A 96 -7.11 14.10 -11.19
N SER A 97 -8.19 13.47 -10.74
CA SER A 97 -8.11 12.45 -9.69
C SER A 97 -7.41 11.18 -10.21
N LEU A 98 -6.83 10.40 -9.31
CA LEU A 98 -6.25 9.09 -9.65
C LEU A 98 -7.27 8.17 -10.35
N ASP A 99 -8.56 8.30 -10.03
CA ASP A 99 -9.64 7.54 -10.66
C ASP A 99 -9.89 7.99 -12.11
N GLU A 100 -9.78 9.28 -12.40
CA GLU A 100 -9.88 9.79 -13.78
C GLU A 100 -8.69 9.29 -14.61
N ILE A 101 -7.49 9.21 -14.03
CA ILE A 101 -6.31 8.63 -14.68
C ILE A 101 -6.53 7.15 -14.98
N ARG A 102 -6.97 6.36 -13.99
CA ARG A 102 -7.27 4.93 -14.15
C ARG A 102 -8.31 4.69 -15.23
N ASN A 103 -9.42 5.43 -15.20
CA ASN A 103 -10.47 5.30 -16.22
C ASN A 103 -9.95 5.67 -17.61
N THR A 104 -9.09 6.67 -17.72
CA THR A 104 -8.45 7.04 -18.99
C THR A 104 -7.53 5.91 -19.48
N ALA A 105 -6.74 5.31 -18.60
CA ALA A 105 -5.87 4.18 -18.91
C ALA A 105 -6.69 2.96 -19.40
N ILE A 106 -7.75 2.59 -18.70
CA ILE A 106 -8.65 1.48 -19.08
C ILE A 106 -9.23 1.72 -20.47
N ASN A 107 -9.75 2.91 -20.73
CA ASN A 107 -10.33 3.26 -22.02
C ASN A 107 -9.31 3.20 -23.15
N MET A 108 -8.10 3.73 -22.92
CA MET A 108 -7.03 3.69 -23.93
C MET A 108 -6.51 2.26 -24.15
N HIS A 109 -6.35 1.46 -23.08
CA HIS A 109 -5.98 0.06 -23.20
C HIS A 109 -6.96 -0.72 -24.07
N ASN A 110 -8.26 -0.61 -23.77
CA ASN A 110 -9.30 -1.28 -24.54
C ASN A 110 -9.32 -0.83 -26.01
N ALA A 111 -9.15 0.48 -26.24
CA ALA A 111 -9.07 1.03 -27.59
C ALA A 111 -7.86 0.52 -28.38
N LEU A 112 -6.67 0.44 -27.75
CA LEU A 112 -5.46 -0.13 -28.37
C LEU A 112 -5.59 -1.63 -28.65
N ARG A 113 -6.29 -2.37 -27.76
CA ARG A 113 -6.59 -3.79 -27.96
C ARG A 113 -7.50 -4.04 -29.17
N GLU A 114 -8.53 -3.22 -29.34
CA GLU A 114 -9.45 -3.33 -30.49
C GLU A 114 -8.75 -3.12 -31.82
N ILE A 115 -7.78 -2.21 -31.88
CA ILE A 115 -6.94 -1.98 -33.08
C ILE A 115 -5.72 -2.91 -33.15
N LYS A 116 -5.65 -3.94 -32.29
CA LYS A 116 -4.64 -5.02 -32.27
C LYS A 116 -3.19 -4.53 -32.08
N VAL A 117 -2.97 -3.50 -31.29
CA VAL A 117 -1.62 -3.14 -30.84
C VAL A 117 -1.14 -4.21 -29.85
N THR A 118 0.07 -4.72 -30.07
CA THR A 118 0.68 -5.73 -29.19
C THR A 118 0.89 -5.21 -27.76
N GLU A 119 0.77 -6.08 -26.76
CA GLU A 119 0.82 -5.67 -25.37
C GLU A 119 2.16 -4.96 -25.01
N SER A 120 3.28 -5.47 -25.53
CA SER A 120 4.61 -4.87 -25.31
C SER A 120 4.78 -3.47 -25.94
N HIS A 121 4.05 -3.15 -27.00
CA HIS A 121 4.14 -1.87 -27.68
C HIS A 121 3.25 -0.78 -27.07
N LYS A 122 2.21 -1.16 -26.30
CA LYS A 122 1.28 -0.19 -25.72
C LYS A 122 1.96 0.81 -24.77
N PRO A 123 2.80 0.36 -23.81
CA PRO A 123 3.51 1.29 -22.92
C PRO A 123 4.42 2.25 -23.69
N ILE A 124 5.15 1.74 -24.69
CA ILE A 124 6.07 2.52 -25.51
C ILE A 124 5.31 3.56 -26.34
N PHE A 125 4.13 3.19 -26.87
CA PHE A 125 3.24 4.11 -27.58
C PHE A 125 2.81 5.28 -26.71
N ILE A 126 2.35 5.02 -25.47
CA ILE A 126 1.93 6.04 -24.54
C ILE A 126 3.10 6.95 -24.13
N ALA A 127 4.23 6.33 -23.73
CA ALA A 127 5.43 7.07 -23.33
C ALA A 127 5.98 7.92 -24.47
N GLY A 128 6.03 7.37 -25.68
CA GLY A 128 6.52 8.08 -26.86
C GLY A 128 5.67 9.31 -27.23
N ILE A 129 4.34 9.22 -27.14
CA ILE A 129 3.46 10.38 -27.33
C ILE A 129 3.72 11.44 -26.24
N LEU A 130 3.87 11.04 -24.98
CA LEU A 130 4.16 11.96 -23.89
C LEU A 130 5.53 12.65 -24.05
N ILE A 131 6.55 11.93 -24.54
CA ILE A 131 7.84 12.50 -24.91
C ILE A 131 7.65 13.51 -26.04
N ALA A 132 6.96 13.13 -27.12
CA ALA A 132 6.72 14.00 -28.27
C ALA A 132 5.96 15.28 -27.90
N LEU A 133 5.04 15.23 -26.94
CA LEU A 133 4.31 16.39 -26.43
C LEU A 133 5.19 17.42 -25.69
N ASN A 134 6.48 17.13 -25.41
CA ASN A 134 7.44 18.10 -24.91
C ASN A 134 8.15 18.87 -26.06
N ASP A 135 8.03 18.42 -27.30
CA ASP A 135 8.41 19.21 -28.48
C ASP A 135 7.36 20.29 -28.71
N SER A 136 7.79 21.57 -28.68
CA SER A 136 6.89 22.73 -28.78
C SER A 136 6.21 22.84 -30.14
N ASP A 137 6.86 22.37 -31.20
CA ASP A 137 6.37 22.49 -32.58
C ASP A 137 5.34 21.39 -32.82
N PHE A 138 5.62 20.15 -32.37
CA PHE A 138 4.67 19.04 -32.41
C PHE A 138 3.41 19.36 -31.60
N SER A 139 3.56 19.76 -30.35
CA SER A 139 2.44 20.05 -29.45
C SER A 139 1.47 21.12 -29.99
N LYS A 140 1.97 22.10 -30.78
CA LYS A 140 1.13 23.14 -31.38
C LYS A 140 0.53 22.76 -32.73
N SER A 141 1.11 21.79 -33.43
CA SER A 141 0.79 21.55 -34.85
C SER A 141 0.04 20.22 -35.08
N TYR A 142 0.12 19.24 -34.22
CA TYR A 142 -0.43 17.91 -34.48
C TYR A 142 -1.92 17.92 -34.82
N SER A 143 -2.71 18.82 -34.22
CA SER A 143 -4.16 18.91 -34.46
C SER A 143 -4.51 19.48 -35.85
N SER A 144 -3.57 20.12 -36.54
CA SER A 144 -3.75 20.64 -37.90
C SER A 144 -3.40 19.62 -38.99
N LEU A 145 -2.78 18.48 -38.62
CA LEU A 145 -2.38 17.46 -39.58
C LEU A 145 -3.59 16.65 -40.06
N THR A 146 -3.66 16.36 -41.34
CA THR A 146 -4.82 15.75 -41.99
C THR A 146 -4.70 14.22 -42.16
N SER A 147 -3.55 13.63 -41.82
CA SER A 147 -3.28 12.21 -41.99
C SER A 147 -2.65 11.62 -40.75
N TYR A 148 -3.16 10.45 -40.30
CA TYR A 148 -2.59 9.72 -39.18
C TYR A 148 -1.11 9.34 -39.43
N ARG A 149 -0.72 9.04 -40.66
CA ARG A 149 0.67 8.72 -41.03
C ARG A 149 1.60 9.93 -40.83
N LEU A 150 1.15 11.11 -41.19
CA LEU A 150 1.90 12.36 -40.96
C LEU A 150 2.03 12.63 -39.44
N ILE A 151 0.97 12.39 -38.68
CA ILE A 151 1.02 12.55 -37.21
C ILE A 151 2.05 11.58 -36.60
N ILE A 152 2.03 10.29 -36.99
CA ILE A 152 2.99 9.28 -36.50
C ILE A 152 4.43 9.68 -36.88
N GLN A 153 4.65 10.15 -38.10
CA GLN A 153 5.97 10.62 -38.54
C GLN A 153 6.44 11.85 -37.74
N ASN A 154 5.53 12.79 -37.44
CA ASN A 154 5.84 13.94 -36.60
C ASN A 154 6.09 13.53 -35.13
N ILE A 155 5.39 12.51 -34.58
CA ILE A 155 5.72 11.94 -33.28
C ILE A 155 7.15 11.40 -33.27
N GLN A 156 7.56 10.64 -34.29
CA GLN A 156 8.93 10.12 -34.40
C GLN A 156 9.99 11.22 -34.45
N ASN A 157 9.74 12.29 -35.22
CA ASN A 157 10.64 13.46 -35.28
C ASN A 157 10.69 14.20 -33.95
N ALA A 158 9.54 14.41 -33.30
CA ALA A 158 9.46 15.06 -32.00
C ALA A 158 10.19 14.28 -30.92
N ILE A 159 10.04 12.93 -30.91
CA ILE A 159 10.80 12.05 -30.01
C ILE A 159 12.30 12.23 -30.20
N GLU A 160 12.77 12.23 -31.45
CA GLU A 160 14.19 12.45 -31.77
C GLU A 160 14.67 13.84 -31.32
N ASN A 161 13.90 14.89 -31.58
CA ASN A 161 14.23 16.25 -31.15
C ASN A 161 14.34 16.38 -29.63
N VAL A 162 13.38 15.83 -28.90
CA VAL A 162 13.38 15.87 -27.42
C VAL A 162 14.52 15.06 -26.82
N LEU A 163 14.86 13.90 -27.42
CA LEU A 163 15.89 13.00 -26.90
C LEU A 163 17.29 13.28 -27.45
N LYS A 164 17.44 14.15 -28.46
CA LYS A 164 18.71 14.44 -29.15
C LYS A 164 19.83 14.87 -28.22
N ASP A 165 19.50 15.65 -27.18
CA ASP A 165 20.46 16.17 -26.22
C ASP A 165 20.52 15.35 -24.92
N SER A 166 19.84 14.20 -24.90
CA SER A 166 19.88 13.25 -23.77
C SER A 166 21.03 12.26 -23.93
N ASP A 167 21.53 11.71 -22.82
CA ASP A 167 22.56 10.66 -22.84
C ASP A 167 22.01 9.27 -23.25
N ILE A 168 20.79 9.24 -23.81
CA ILE A 168 20.14 7.99 -24.28
C ILE A 168 20.81 7.53 -25.57
N LYS A 169 21.22 6.26 -25.57
CA LYS A 169 21.88 5.64 -26.75
C LYS A 169 20.95 5.70 -27.98
N SER A 170 21.53 5.98 -29.13
CA SER A 170 20.82 6.11 -30.40
C SER A 170 20.01 4.88 -30.80
N ASP A 171 20.46 3.67 -30.43
CA ASP A 171 19.74 2.43 -30.66
C ASP A 171 18.40 2.39 -29.90
N ARG A 172 18.33 2.99 -28.71
CA ARG A 172 17.10 3.08 -27.90
C ARG A 172 16.11 4.09 -28.48
N ILE A 173 16.59 5.23 -28.92
CA ILE A 173 15.75 6.20 -29.64
C ILE A 173 15.18 5.54 -30.89
N SER A 174 16.00 4.79 -31.63
CA SER A 174 15.59 4.02 -32.79
C SER A 174 14.53 2.96 -32.46
N TYR A 175 14.66 2.26 -31.33
CA TYR A 175 13.67 1.28 -30.87
C TYR A 175 12.30 1.92 -30.57
N ILE A 176 12.27 3.04 -29.83
CA ILE A 176 11.03 3.78 -29.57
C ILE A 176 10.37 4.21 -30.88
N LYS A 177 11.16 4.76 -31.82
CA LYS A 177 10.68 5.17 -33.15
C LYS A 177 10.16 3.99 -33.97
N GLN A 178 10.79 2.81 -33.88
CA GLN A 178 10.38 1.60 -34.60
C GLN A 178 8.96 1.14 -34.19
N VAL A 179 8.57 1.27 -32.92
CA VAL A 179 7.21 0.98 -32.49
C VAL A 179 6.19 1.84 -33.25
N PHE A 180 6.48 3.13 -33.41
CA PHE A 180 5.63 4.02 -34.22
C PHE A 180 5.65 3.70 -35.70
N SER A 181 6.76 3.21 -36.26
CA SER A 181 6.81 2.75 -37.64
C SER A 181 5.88 1.57 -37.87
N THR A 182 5.84 0.59 -36.97
CA THR A 182 4.90 -0.54 -37.06
C THR A 182 3.43 -0.12 -36.97
N LEU A 183 3.15 0.96 -36.23
CA LEU A 183 1.80 1.52 -36.12
C LEU A 183 1.39 2.32 -37.37
N GLN A 184 2.36 2.90 -38.08
CA GLN A 184 2.10 3.60 -39.35
C GLN A 184 1.52 2.68 -40.42
N ASP A 185 1.87 1.40 -40.38
CA ASP A 185 1.35 0.36 -41.29
C ASP A 185 0.10 -0.32 -40.75
N ASN A 186 -0.37 0.03 -39.56
CA ASN A 186 -1.59 -0.55 -39.00
C ASN A 186 -2.83 0.03 -39.69
N THR A 187 -3.44 -0.78 -40.56
CA THR A 187 -4.62 -0.40 -41.36
C THR A 187 -5.81 0.01 -40.49
N LYS A 188 -5.90 -0.48 -39.25
CA LYS A 188 -6.96 -0.11 -38.32
C LYS A 188 -6.95 1.36 -37.95
N PHE A 189 -5.79 2.00 -37.87
CA PHE A 189 -5.72 3.45 -37.69
C PHE A 189 -6.22 4.24 -38.91
N ALA A 190 -6.06 3.67 -40.12
CA ALA A 190 -6.54 4.29 -41.34
C ALA A 190 -8.08 4.31 -41.45
N GLU A 191 -8.75 3.31 -40.84
CA GLU A 191 -10.22 3.16 -40.86
C GLU A 191 -10.90 4.16 -39.91
N ILE A 192 -10.17 4.78 -38.95
CA ILE A 192 -10.72 5.65 -37.93
C ILE A 192 -10.41 7.12 -38.30
N PRO A 193 -11.44 7.94 -38.56
CA PRO A 193 -11.26 9.37 -38.82
C PRO A 193 -10.53 10.08 -37.67
N LEU A 194 -9.71 11.08 -37.98
CA LEU A 194 -9.04 11.92 -36.97
C LEU A 194 -10.07 12.62 -36.06
N GLY A 195 -9.75 12.73 -34.77
CA GLY A 195 -10.61 13.34 -33.76
C GLY A 195 -11.64 12.40 -33.13
N TYR A 196 -11.88 11.21 -33.70
CA TYR A 196 -12.76 10.21 -33.10
C TYR A 196 -12.01 9.34 -32.08
N SER A 197 -12.77 8.70 -31.18
CA SER A 197 -12.23 7.70 -30.25
C SER A 197 -11.46 6.63 -31.01
N LYS A 198 -10.31 6.22 -30.46
CA LYS A 198 -9.34 5.26 -31.08
C LYS A 198 -8.51 5.83 -32.24
N SER A 199 -8.74 7.07 -32.69
CA SER A 199 -7.84 7.75 -33.63
C SER A 199 -6.55 8.15 -32.96
N ILE A 200 -5.47 8.34 -33.74
CA ILE A 200 -4.18 8.79 -33.18
C ILE A 200 -4.30 10.14 -32.47
N THR A 201 -5.08 11.09 -33.01
CA THR A 201 -5.33 12.39 -32.38
C THR A 201 -6.04 12.26 -31.04
N TRP A 202 -7.01 11.37 -30.93
CA TRP A 202 -7.71 11.13 -29.67
C TRP A 202 -6.74 10.69 -28.56
N TYR A 203 -5.79 9.76 -28.84
CA TYR A 203 -4.80 9.35 -27.84
C TYR A 203 -3.92 10.52 -27.40
N ILE A 204 -3.45 11.34 -28.35
CA ILE A 204 -2.62 12.51 -28.08
C ILE A 204 -3.37 13.49 -27.18
N GLU A 205 -4.64 13.82 -27.52
CA GLU A 205 -5.47 14.73 -26.75
C GLU A 205 -5.76 14.22 -25.33
N GLN A 206 -6.07 12.93 -25.16
CA GLN A 206 -6.30 12.37 -23.82
C GLN A 206 -5.04 12.48 -22.95
N LEU A 207 -3.87 12.19 -23.53
CA LEU A 207 -2.60 12.28 -22.81
C LEU A 207 -2.21 13.74 -22.52
N GLU A 208 -2.37 14.64 -23.49
CA GLU A 208 -2.08 16.07 -23.32
C GLU A 208 -2.98 16.72 -22.26
N MET A 209 -4.27 16.42 -22.28
CA MET A 209 -5.24 17.07 -21.38
C MET A 209 -5.27 16.48 -19.98
N LYS A 210 -5.09 15.16 -19.83
CA LYS A 210 -5.35 14.49 -18.57
C LYS A 210 -4.10 13.99 -17.85
N ILE A 211 -3.07 13.57 -18.58
CA ILE A 211 -1.88 12.94 -18.01
C ILE A 211 -0.73 13.95 -17.90
N LYS A 212 -0.38 14.61 -18.99
CA LYS A 212 0.71 15.58 -19.03
C LYS A 212 0.62 16.68 -17.96
N PRO A 213 -0.54 17.29 -17.67
CA PRO A 213 -0.63 18.33 -16.64
C PRO A 213 -0.25 17.86 -15.24
N MET A 214 -0.51 16.59 -14.91
CA MET A 214 -0.11 16.01 -13.61
C MET A 214 1.40 15.75 -13.54
N MET A 215 2.02 15.45 -14.67
CA MET A 215 3.45 15.22 -14.75
C MET A 215 4.26 16.54 -14.77
N ASP A 216 3.67 17.62 -15.31
CA ASP A 216 4.29 18.96 -15.35
C ASP A 216 4.38 19.63 -13.95
N TYR A 217 3.69 19.10 -12.94
CA TYR A 217 3.79 19.58 -11.57
C TYR A 217 5.09 19.06 -10.93
N ALA A 218 6.07 19.94 -10.78
CA ALA A 218 7.36 19.63 -10.15
C ALA A 218 7.21 19.13 -8.69
N ASP A 219 6.14 19.55 -8.01
CA ASP A 219 5.86 19.19 -6.61
C ASP A 219 5.00 17.91 -6.46
N SER A 220 4.62 17.27 -7.57
CA SER A 220 3.78 16.06 -7.51
C SER A 220 4.63 14.83 -7.22
N THR A 221 4.37 14.18 -6.10
CA THR A 221 4.89 12.84 -5.77
C THR A 221 4.20 11.73 -6.55
N VAL A 222 3.11 12.06 -7.30
CA VAL A 222 2.29 11.08 -8.00
C VAL A 222 2.99 10.56 -9.25
N ASP A 223 3.30 9.27 -9.29
CA ASP A 223 3.68 8.57 -10.50
C ASP A 223 2.45 8.27 -11.36
N ALA A 224 1.99 9.29 -12.10
CA ALA A 224 0.83 9.17 -12.98
C ALA A 224 1.04 8.14 -14.10
N LEU A 225 2.27 7.97 -14.60
CA LEU A 225 2.59 6.96 -15.59
C LEU A 225 2.62 5.56 -15.02
N GLY A 226 3.15 5.38 -13.81
CA GLY A 226 3.09 4.10 -13.13
C GLY A 226 1.66 3.63 -12.88
N VAL A 227 0.79 4.52 -12.39
CA VAL A 227 -0.65 4.24 -12.22
C VAL A 227 -1.30 3.89 -13.57
N PHE A 228 -0.98 4.64 -14.62
CA PHE A 228 -1.48 4.39 -15.97
C PHE A 228 -1.03 3.02 -16.49
N TYR A 229 0.25 2.70 -16.36
CA TYR A 229 0.84 1.44 -16.82
C TYR A 229 0.30 0.23 -16.05
N HIS A 230 0.06 0.36 -14.76
CA HIS A 230 -0.54 -0.71 -13.96
C HIS A 230 -1.87 -1.22 -14.55
N GLU A 231 -2.70 -0.31 -15.07
CA GLU A 231 -3.95 -0.69 -15.73
C GLU A 231 -3.71 -1.42 -17.08
N PHE A 232 -2.60 -1.17 -17.75
CA PHE A 232 -2.23 -1.90 -18.96
C PHE A 232 -1.76 -3.33 -18.67
N ILE A 233 -0.97 -3.53 -17.59
CA ILE A 233 -0.45 -4.86 -17.20
C ILE A 233 -1.57 -5.80 -16.74
N LYS A 234 -2.58 -5.33 -16.03
CA LYS A 234 -3.70 -6.15 -15.54
C LYS A 234 -4.36 -7.00 -16.62
N TYR A 235 -4.29 -6.56 -17.85
CA TYR A 235 -4.99 -7.17 -18.98
C TYR A 235 -4.07 -7.91 -19.95
N SER A 236 -2.75 -7.85 -19.75
CA SER A 236 -1.78 -8.46 -20.68
C SER A 236 -1.46 -9.93 -20.39
N GLY A 237 -1.94 -10.51 -19.29
CA GLY A 237 -1.78 -11.92 -18.95
C GLY A 237 -3.10 -12.59 -18.64
N GLY A 238 -3.48 -13.61 -19.43
CA GLY A 238 -4.74 -14.37 -19.28
C GLY A 238 -4.87 -15.17 -17.96
N ASP A 239 -3.86 -15.20 -17.10
CA ASP A 239 -3.77 -15.99 -15.86
C ASP A 239 -2.99 -15.34 -14.71
N GLY A 240 -2.75 -14.03 -14.78
CA GLY A 240 -2.14 -13.29 -13.66
C GLY A 240 -0.65 -13.59 -13.41
N SER A 241 -0.01 -14.45 -14.20
CA SER A 241 1.39 -14.85 -14.04
C SER A 241 2.37 -14.14 -14.98
N GLY A 242 1.87 -13.23 -15.82
CA GLY A 242 2.69 -12.47 -16.76
C GLY A 242 3.49 -11.37 -16.09
N LEU A 243 4.77 -11.60 -15.87
CA LEU A 243 5.85 -10.67 -15.55
C LEU A 243 6.10 -10.31 -14.08
N GLY A 244 5.33 -10.71 -13.08
CA GLY A 244 5.69 -10.45 -11.67
C GLY A 244 5.88 -8.97 -11.29
N ILE A 245 5.47 -8.04 -12.14
CA ILE A 245 5.66 -6.60 -11.95
C ILE A 245 4.59 -6.09 -11.00
N VAL A 246 4.99 -5.74 -9.79
CA VAL A 246 4.14 -5.10 -8.77
C VAL A 246 4.60 -3.67 -8.60
N LEU A 247 3.76 -2.71 -8.97
CA LEU A 247 4.07 -1.30 -8.75
C LEU A 247 4.03 -0.95 -7.26
N THR A 248 5.04 -0.23 -6.81
CA THR A 248 5.13 0.21 -5.42
C THR A 248 4.10 1.32 -5.16
N PRO A 249 3.21 1.17 -4.17
CA PRO A 249 2.23 2.21 -3.84
C PRO A 249 2.91 3.52 -3.46
N GLN A 250 2.34 4.65 -3.87
CA GLN A 250 2.90 5.98 -3.64
C GLN A 250 3.18 6.27 -2.16
N HIS A 251 2.24 5.95 -1.27
CA HIS A 251 2.42 6.18 0.17
C HIS A 251 3.58 5.37 0.75
N LEU A 252 3.89 4.19 0.18
CA LEU A 252 5.06 3.40 0.55
C LEU A 252 6.35 4.02 0.02
N THR A 253 6.37 4.54 -1.24
CA THR A 253 7.56 5.23 -1.76
C THR A 253 7.88 6.50 -0.97
N GLU A 254 6.85 7.24 -0.53
CA GLU A 254 7.00 8.41 0.35
C GLU A 254 7.61 8.02 1.70
N PHE A 255 7.06 7.01 2.36
CA PHE A 255 7.56 6.50 3.63
C PHE A 255 9.02 6.02 3.53
N MET A 256 9.35 5.25 2.49
CA MET A 256 10.72 4.75 2.29
C MET A 256 11.72 5.87 2.01
N CYS A 257 11.33 6.90 1.26
CA CYS A 257 12.15 8.10 1.06
C CYS A 257 12.38 8.87 2.38
N ASP A 258 11.37 8.94 3.26
CA ASP A 258 11.49 9.59 4.57
C ASP A 258 12.34 8.78 5.56
N LEU A 259 12.26 7.45 5.50
CA LEU A 259 13.17 6.55 6.24
C LEU A 259 14.62 6.72 5.81
N ALA A 260 14.84 6.84 4.49
CA ALA A 260 16.17 7.06 3.91
C ALA A 260 16.73 8.46 4.20
N GLY A 261 15.90 9.42 4.62
CA GLY A 261 16.30 10.80 4.85
C GLY A 261 16.61 11.56 3.57
N VAL A 262 15.88 11.26 2.47
CA VAL A 262 16.07 11.94 1.18
C VAL A 262 15.90 13.44 1.32
N ASN A 263 16.89 14.19 0.85
CA ASN A 263 16.92 15.66 0.88
C ASN A 263 17.71 16.21 -0.32
N LYS A 264 17.80 17.52 -0.47
CA LYS A 264 18.43 18.21 -1.61
C LYS A 264 19.90 17.84 -1.89
N ASN A 265 20.60 17.26 -0.91
CA ASN A 265 22.01 16.84 -1.05
C ASN A 265 22.15 15.34 -1.35
N SER A 266 21.03 14.61 -1.46
CA SER A 266 21.06 13.18 -1.74
C SER A 266 21.45 12.88 -3.19
N ARG A 267 22.07 11.72 -3.38
CA ARG A 267 22.23 11.02 -4.65
C ARG A 267 21.56 9.68 -4.53
N VAL A 268 20.46 9.49 -5.24
CA VAL A 268 19.55 8.37 -5.07
C VAL A 268 19.67 7.41 -6.23
N VAL A 269 19.72 6.12 -5.97
CA VAL A 269 19.65 5.06 -6.99
C VAL A 269 18.55 4.05 -6.70
N ASP A 270 17.90 3.60 -7.77
CA ASP A 270 17.03 2.44 -7.79
C ASP A 270 17.48 1.51 -8.93
N ILE A 271 18.05 0.34 -8.57
CA ILE A 271 18.59 -0.61 -9.56
C ILE A 271 17.54 -1.53 -10.19
N CYS A 272 16.28 -1.40 -9.81
CA CYS A 272 15.11 -2.08 -10.42
C CYS A 272 13.97 -1.07 -10.56
N CYS A 273 14.23 0.05 -11.25
CA CYS A 273 13.44 1.26 -11.07
C CYS A 273 12.02 1.20 -11.66
N GLY A 274 11.69 0.21 -12.48
CA GLY A 274 10.37 0.11 -13.10
C GLY A 274 10.02 1.36 -13.89
N SER A 275 8.87 1.95 -13.61
CA SER A 275 8.45 3.25 -14.16
C SER A 275 9.14 4.47 -13.54
N GLY A 276 10.02 4.27 -12.54
CA GLY A 276 10.74 5.33 -11.85
C GLY A 276 10.01 5.90 -10.62
N SER A 277 9.08 5.18 -10.02
CA SER A 277 8.25 5.68 -8.90
C SER A 277 9.07 6.19 -7.72
N PHE A 278 10.11 5.46 -7.28
CA PHE A 278 11.02 5.92 -6.23
C PHE A 278 11.78 7.18 -6.63
N LEU A 279 12.27 7.24 -7.86
CA LEU A 279 13.04 8.38 -8.36
C LEU A 279 12.17 9.64 -8.45
N VAL A 280 10.91 9.51 -8.90
CA VAL A 280 9.93 10.61 -8.93
C VAL A 280 9.64 11.12 -7.51
N THR A 281 9.42 10.21 -6.56
CA THR A 281 9.17 10.58 -5.16
C THR A 281 10.40 11.25 -4.53
N ALA A 282 11.59 10.67 -4.76
CA ALA A 282 12.84 11.23 -4.28
C ALA A 282 13.09 12.62 -4.85
N MET A 283 12.90 12.82 -6.15
CA MET A 283 13.05 14.13 -6.80
C MET A 283 12.15 15.20 -6.18
N SER A 284 10.87 14.86 -5.93
CA SER A 284 9.94 15.79 -5.28
C SER A 284 10.42 16.20 -3.88
N LYS A 285 10.94 15.25 -3.09
CA LYS A 285 11.49 15.54 -1.76
C LYS A 285 12.79 16.36 -1.83
N MET A 286 13.66 16.06 -2.80
CA MET A 286 14.91 16.80 -3.00
C MET A 286 14.67 18.26 -3.44
N PHE A 287 13.59 18.53 -4.15
CA PHE A 287 13.22 19.91 -4.58
C PHE A 287 12.69 20.75 -3.41
N GLN A 288 12.22 20.13 -2.32
CA GLN A 288 11.76 20.86 -1.15
C GLN A 288 12.92 21.69 -0.56
N ASN A 289 12.72 23.01 -0.46
CA ASN A 289 13.72 23.97 0.03
C ASN A 289 15.02 24.06 -0.80
N ALA A 290 15.01 23.58 -2.07
CA ALA A 290 16.12 23.74 -3.00
C ALA A 290 15.99 25.03 -3.80
N ASN A 291 17.10 25.75 -3.99
CA ASN A 291 17.15 26.90 -4.88
C ASN A 291 17.29 26.47 -6.35
N PRO A 292 17.12 27.38 -7.36
CA PRO A 292 17.16 27.01 -8.76
C PRO A 292 18.46 26.31 -9.22
N ALA A 293 19.61 26.69 -8.66
CA ALA A 293 20.89 26.05 -9.00
C ALA A 293 21.00 24.63 -8.39
N GLU A 294 20.50 24.45 -7.17
CA GLU A 294 20.39 23.12 -6.53
C GLU A 294 19.43 22.22 -7.30
N ILE A 295 18.28 22.73 -7.75
CA ILE A 295 17.32 21.97 -8.58
C ILE A 295 17.99 21.50 -9.88
N GLU A 296 18.76 22.34 -10.53
CA GLU A 296 19.48 21.98 -11.76
C GLU A 296 20.55 20.90 -11.49
N ASN A 297 21.27 21.01 -10.37
CA ASN A 297 22.22 19.97 -9.96
C ASN A 297 21.53 18.64 -9.61
N ILE A 298 20.39 18.69 -8.90
CA ILE A 298 19.59 17.49 -8.58
C ILE A 298 19.17 16.78 -9.87
N ARG A 299 18.67 17.52 -10.86
CA ARG A 299 18.28 16.99 -12.16
C ARG A 299 19.42 16.29 -12.90
N LYS A 300 20.63 16.84 -12.82
CA LYS A 300 21.81 16.29 -13.54
C LYS A 300 22.46 15.13 -12.80
N ASN A 301 22.54 15.20 -11.48
CA ASN A 301 23.45 14.37 -10.69
C ASN A 301 22.79 13.74 -9.46
N GLY A 302 21.49 13.94 -9.25
CA GLY A 302 20.80 13.49 -8.02
C GLY A 302 20.13 12.13 -8.12
N LEU A 303 19.78 11.68 -9.33
CA LEU A 303 18.91 10.52 -9.51
C LEU A 303 19.50 9.55 -10.54
N TYR A 304 19.50 8.25 -10.20
CA TYR A 304 20.02 7.16 -11.03
C TYR A 304 19.07 5.98 -11.01
N GLY A 305 18.89 5.31 -12.14
CA GLY A 305 18.04 4.13 -12.23
C GLY A 305 18.61 3.05 -13.15
N VAL A 306 18.26 1.79 -12.90
CA VAL A 306 18.51 0.69 -13.84
C VAL A 306 17.21 -0.03 -14.09
N GLU A 307 16.90 -0.36 -15.34
CA GLU A 307 15.71 -1.09 -15.71
C GLU A 307 15.98 -2.09 -16.85
N PHE A 308 15.53 -3.32 -16.63
CA PHE A 308 15.73 -4.42 -17.57
C PHE A 308 14.66 -4.49 -18.66
N ASP A 309 13.39 -4.19 -18.33
CA ASP A 309 12.27 -4.24 -19.28
C ASP A 309 12.24 -3.02 -20.19
N ASP A 310 12.04 -3.22 -21.50
CA ASP A 310 12.05 -2.12 -22.49
C ASP A 310 10.89 -1.15 -22.30
N GLY A 311 9.71 -1.65 -21.94
CA GLY A 311 8.51 -0.85 -21.75
C GLY A 311 8.62 0.02 -20.50
N LEU A 312 9.03 -0.58 -19.36
CA LEU A 312 9.25 0.13 -18.10
C LEU A 312 10.39 1.13 -18.20
N TYR A 313 11.50 0.78 -18.87
CA TYR A 313 12.59 1.69 -19.14
C TYR A 313 12.12 2.94 -19.90
N THR A 314 11.30 2.74 -20.96
CA THR A 314 10.76 3.86 -21.73
C THR A 314 9.83 4.75 -20.89
N LEU A 315 9.04 4.16 -19.99
CA LEU A 315 8.21 4.87 -19.03
C LEU A 315 9.03 5.66 -18.01
N ALA A 316 10.08 5.06 -17.46
CA ALA A 316 10.98 5.73 -16.54
C ALA A 316 11.61 6.98 -17.19
N ILE A 317 12.13 6.82 -18.42
CA ILE A 317 12.67 7.94 -19.20
C ILE A 317 11.60 9.02 -19.41
N ALA A 318 10.39 8.66 -19.83
CA ALA A 318 9.31 9.63 -20.03
C ALA A 318 8.97 10.37 -18.73
N ASN A 319 8.89 9.66 -17.60
CA ASN A 319 8.69 10.28 -16.29
C ASN A 319 9.76 11.31 -15.92
N MET A 320 11.02 10.98 -16.15
CA MET A 320 12.14 11.87 -15.82
C MET A 320 12.21 13.07 -16.76
N ILE A 321 12.11 12.86 -18.07
CA ILE A 321 12.18 13.92 -19.09
C ILE A 321 11.05 14.94 -18.94
N ILE A 322 9.81 14.48 -18.74
CA ILE A 322 8.65 15.37 -18.60
C ILE A 322 8.80 16.26 -17.37
N ARG A 323 9.44 15.75 -16.30
CA ARG A 323 9.76 16.54 -15.10
C ARG A 323 11.01 17.41 -15.26
N LYS A 324 11.53 17.51 -16.48
CA LYS A 324 12.70 18.32 -16.83
C LYS A 324 13.96 17.87 -16.08
N ASP A 325 14.14 16.57 -15.93
CA ASP A 325 15.34 15.98 -15.33
C ASP A 325 16.63 16.21 -16.16
N GLY A 326 16.52 16.84 -17.29
CA GLY A 326 17.62 17.36 -18.12
C GLY A 326 18.51 16.30 -18.77
N LYS A 327 18.99 15.31 -18.02
CA LYS A 327 19.73 14.13 -18.49
C LYS A 327 19.29 12.95 -17.68
N SER A 328 18.59 12.03 -18.33
CA SER A 328 18.12 10.81 -17.67
C SER A 328 19.29 9.88 -17.38
N ASN A 329 19.69 9.73 -16.12
CA ASN A 329 20.66 8.72 -15.66
C ASN A 329 19.97 7.36 -15.46
N ILE A 330 19.09 6.98 -16.38
CA ILE A 330 18.45 5.67 -16.38
C ILE A 330 19.20 4.76 -17.34
N TYR A 331 19.76 3.67 -16.81
CA TYR A 331 20.50 2.69 -17.56
C TYR A 331 19.58 1.55 -17.99
N LYS A 332 19.62 1.19 -19.26
CA LYS A 332 18.94 0.01 -19.77
C LYS A 332 19.83 -1.22 -19.64
N GLY A 333 19.39 -2.21 -18.93
CA GLY A 333 20.10 -3.48 -18.83
C GLY A 333 19.90 -4.21 -17.51
N ASP A 334 20.67 -5.28 -17.33
CA ASP A 334 20.73 -6.01 -16.08
C ASP A 334 21.51 -5.19 -15.04
N CYS A 335 20.94 -5.04 -13.85
CA CYS A 335 21.59 -4.31 -12.76
C CYS A 335 22.89 -4.97 -12.29
N PHE A 336 23.05 -6.27 -12.50
CA PHE A 336 24.28 -7.01 -12.20
C PHE A 336 25.37 -6.86 -13.29
N ASN A 337 25.11 -6.13 -14.37
CA ASN A 337 26.11 -5.87 -15.39
C ASN A 337 27.31 -5.09 -14.80
N PRO A 338 28.54 -5.62 -14.89
CA PRO A 338 29.73 -4.98 -14.28
C PRO A 338 29.95 -3.54 -14.76
N GLN A 339 29.70 -3.24 -16.04
CA GLN A 339 29.90 -1.89 -16.59
C GLN A 339 28.94 -0.87 -15.95
N ILE A 340 27.64 -1.27 -15.77
CA ILE A 340 26.64 -0.43 -15.10
C ILE A 340 27.00 -0.27 -13.63
N THR A 341 27.40 -1.35 -12.98
CA THR A 341 27.81 -1.35 -11.56
C THR A 341 28.99 -0.40 -11.32
N ASP A 342 30.05 -0.50 -12.12
CA ASP A 342 31.24 0.34 -11.97
C ASP A 342 30.94 1.82 -12.25
N GLU A 343 30.08 2.08 -13.21
CA GLU A 343 29.63 3.43 -13.49
C GLU A 343 28.85 4.02 -12.31
N LEU A 344 27.88 3.28 -11.74
CA LEU A 344 27.11 3.73 -10.57
C LEU A 344 28.00 3.95 -9.34
N LYS A 345 28.96 3.07 -9.07
CA LYS A 345 29.95 3.25 -7.98
C LYS A 345 30.75 4.56 -8.13
N SER A 346 31.05 4.97 -9.35
CA SER A 346 31.77 6.21 -9.62
C SER A 346 30.98 7.49 -9.25
N LYS A 347 29.66 7.38 -9.10
CA LYS A 347 28.77 8.53 -8.84
C LYS A 347 28.67 8.94 -7.37
N ASN A 348 29.32 8.21 -6.44
CA ASN A 348 29.28 8.49 -4.99
C ASN A 348 27.84 8.61 -4.45
N ILE A 349 27.03 7.62 -4.74
CA ILE A 349 25.59 7.55 -4.38
C ILE A 349 25.47 7.24 -2.91
N ASN A 350 24.65 7.98 -2.18
CA ASN A 350 24.49 7.85 -0.74
C ASN A 350 23.11 7.30 -0.30
N ILE A 351 22.15 7.16 -1.23
CA ILE A 351 20.83 6.59 -0.95
C ILE A 351 20.48 5.54 -2.00
N GLY A 352 20.12 4.34 -1.53
CA GLY A 352 19.55 3.27 -2.32
C GLY A 352 18.09 3.04 -1.94
N LEU A 353 17.20 2.98 -2.94
CA LEU A 353 15.78 2.64 -2.78
C LEU A 353 15.47 1.51 -3.75
N ILE A 354 14.79 0.46 -3.30
CA ILE A 354 14.49 -0.66 -4.20
C ILE A 354 13.24 -1.45 -3.75
N ASN A 355 12.47 -1.86 -4.75
CA ASN A 355 11.51 -2.95 -4.68
C ASN A 355 11.95 -4.00 -5.72
N PRO A 356 12.80 -4.99 -5.35
CA PRO A 356 13.34 -5.95 -6.30
C PRO A 356 12.24 -6.86 -6.85
N PRO A 357 12.45 -7.52 -7.99
CA PRO A 357 11.50 -8.51 -8.51
C PRO A 357 11.42 -9.71 -7.56
N TYR A 358 10.18 -10.17 -7.25
CA TYR A 358 9.95 -11.27 -6.33
C TYR A 358 9.93 -12.63 -7.05
N SER A 359 10.38 -13.67 -6.32
CA SER A 359 10.29 -15.08 -6.76
C SER A 359 11.00 -15.39 -8.08
N GLN A 360 12.07 -14.69 -8.38
CA GLN A 360 12.95 -15.06 -9.50
C GLN A 360 13.59 -16.43 -9.23
N LYS A 361 13.81 -17.23 -10.29
CA LYS A 361 14.38 -18.57 -10.15
C LYS A 361 15.87 -18.54 -9.83
N ASP A 362 16.58 -17.61 -10.44
CA ASP A 362 18.05 -17.62 -10.48
C ASP A 362 18.70 -16.65 -9.49
N VAL A 363 17.98 -15.59 -9.07
CA VAL A 363 18.50 -14.55 -8.16
C VAL A 363 17.49 -14.29 -7.06
N ALA A 364 17.92 -14.41 -5.81
CA ALA A 364 17.07 -14.15 -4.65
C ALA A 364 16.93 -12.64 -4.37
N GLU A 365 15.82 -12.24 -3.76
CA GLU A 365 15.52 -10.83 -3.47
C GLU A 365 16.63 -10.14 -2.66
N LEU A 366 17.24 -10.82 -1.69
CA LEU A 366 18.35 -10.27 -0.89
C LEU A 366 19.65 -10.12 -1.66
N GLU A 367 19.85 -10.80 -2.79
CA GLU A 367 21.04 -10.60 -3.65
C GLU A 367 20.98 -9.23 -4.35
N PHE A 368 19.78 -8.78 -4.75
CA PHE A 368 19.60 -7.40 -5.23
C PHE A 368 19.92 -6.38 -4.13
N VAL A 369 19.55 -6.68 -2.88
CA VAL A 369 19.86 -5.83 -1.73
C VAL A 369 21.36 -5.76 -1.48
N GLU A 370 22.06 -6.90 -1.48
CA GLU A 370 23.53 -6.98 -1.33
C GLU A 370 24.21 -6.17 -2.45
N HIS A 371 23.78 -6.37 -3.69
CA HIS A 371 24.33 -5.66 -4.84
C HIS A 371 24.12 -4.15 -4.76
N LEU A 372 22.91 -3.70 -4.38
CA LEU A 372 22.63 -2.28 -4.19
C LEU A 372 23.52 -1.66 -3.10
N LEU A 373 23.67 -2.35 -1.95
CA LEU A 373 24.52 -1.89 -0.86
C LEU A 373 26.00 -1.80 -1.27
N ASP A 374 26.48 -2.73 -2.10
CA ASP A 374 27.85 -2.73 -2.64
C ASP A 374 28.12 -1.57 -3.64
N ILE A 375 27.06 -0.98 -4.20
CA ILE A 375 27.13 0.21 -5.08
C ILE A 375 27.22 1.51 -4.27
N LEU A 376 26.61 1.58 -3.11
CA LEU A 376 26.51 2.80 -2.32
C LEU A 376 27.87 3.25 -1.76
N ALA A 377 27.99 4.54 -1.49
CA ALA A 377 29.11 5.08 -0.73
C ALA A 377 29.13 4.54 0.71
N VAL A 378 30.31 4.54 1.35
CA VAL A 378 30.48 4.16 2.76
C VAL A 378 29.55 5.01 3.64
N GLY A 379 28.78 4.36 4.50
CA GLY A 379 27.78 5.00 5.35
C GLY A 379 26.46 5.38 4.63
N GLY A 380 26.33 5.04 3.34
CA GLY A 380 25.10 5.26 2.58
C GLY A 380 23.93 4.49 3.15
N THR A 381 22.73 5.04 3.00
CA THR A 381 21.47 4.43 3.49
C THR A 381 20.77 3.70 2.36
N CYS A 382 20.41 2.44 2.60
CA CYS A 382 19.59 1.65 1.68
C CYS A 382 18.26 1.30 2.35
N VAL A 383 17.14 1.58 1.69
CA VAL A 383 15.80 1.20 2.15
C VAL A 383 15.16 0.32 1.09
N VAL A 384 14.79 -0.88 1.50
CA VAL A 384 14.29 -1.91 0.59
C VAL A 384 12.95 -2.44 1.07
N VAL A 385 12.06 -2.80 0.14
CA VAL A 385 10.85 -3.56 0.44
C VAL A 385 10.98 -4.96 -0.15
N VAL A 386 10.86 -5.98 0.69
CA VAL A 386 11.03 -7.39 0.31
C VAL A 386 9.96 -8.26 0.96
N PRO A 387 9.69 -9.47 0.43
CA PRO A 387 8.80 -10.42 1.11
C PRO A 387 9.27 -10.72 2.54
N MET A 388 8.32 -10.88 3.48
CA MET A 388 8.64 -11.21 4.88
C MET A 388 9.48 -12.50 5.00
N SER A 389 9.40 -13.41 4.02
CA SER A 389 10.24 -14.60 3.97
C SER A 389 11.74 -14.28 3.94
N CYS A 390 12.15 -13.14 3.42
CA CYS A 390 13.56 -12.68 3.43
C CYS A 390 14.05 -12.42 4.87
N ALA A 391 13.15 -12.01 5.76
CA ALA A 391 13.45 -11.72 7.15
C ALA A 391 13.48 -12.96 8.07
N ILE A 392 12.76 -14.05 7.70
CA ILE A 392 12.59 -15.22 8.57
C ILE A 392 12.92 -16.55 7.90
N GLY A 393 13.00 -16.59 6.56
CA GLY A 393 13.17 -17.84 5.82
C GLY A 393 14.57 -18.41 5.99
N THR A 394 14.67 -19.72 6.24
CA THR A 394 15.96 -20.43 6.38
C THR A 394 16.79 -20.40 5.09
N LYS A 395 16.13 -20.39 3.93
CA LYS A 395 16.80 -20.29 2.63
C LYS A 395 17.61 -18.99 2.44
N PHE A 396 17.32 -17.94 3.20
CA PHE A 396 18.01 -16.66 3.12
C PHE A 396 19.12 -16.48 4.18
N LYS A 397 19.38 -17.50 5.00
CA LYS A 397 20.33 -17.42 6.10
C LYS A 397 21.74 -17.02 5.64
N ASP A 398 22.26 -17.69 4.62
CA ASP A 398 23.61 -17.43 4.11
C ASP A 398 23.74 -16.01 3.53
N ILE A 399 22.69 -15.51 2.88
CA ILE A 399 22.69 -14.14 2.35
C ILE A 399 22.62 -13.13 3.49
N ARG A 400 21.78 -13.38 4.51
CA ARG A 400 21.72 -12.53 5.72
C ARG A 400 23.06 -12.45 6.43
N GLU A 401 23.79 -13.57 6.53
CA GLU A 401 25.15 -13.61 7.10
C GLU A 401 26.11 -12.74 6.30
N ARG A 402 26.13 -12.85 4.96
CA ARG A 402 26.99 -12.03 4.09
C ARG A 402 26.66 -10.55 4.21
N LEU A 403 25.36 -10.20 4.23
CA LEU A 403 24.90 -8.83 4.41
C LEU A 403 25.39 -8.23 5.73
N MET A 404 25.21 -8.92 6.85
CA MET A 404 25.63 -8.45 8.17
C MET A 404 27.13 -8.34 8.35
N LYS A 405 27.92 -9.17 7.66
CA LYS A 405 29.38 -9.05 7.66
C LYS A 405 29.89 -7.75 7.02
N LYS A 406 29.14 -7.19 6.08
CA LYS A 406 29.53 -6.00 5.30
C LYS A 406 28.74 -4.75 5.67
N HIS A 407 27.49 -4.88 6.07
CA HIS A 407 26.50 -3.82 6.20
C HIS A 407 25.74 -3.92 7.52
N THR A 408 25.18 -2.81 7.99
CA THR A 408 24.42 -2.78 9.25
C THR A 408 22.92 -2.74 9.00
N LEU A 409 22.16 -3.67 9.59
CA LEU A 409 20.70 -3.63 9.64
C LEU A 409 20.24 -2.64 10.73
N ARG A 410 19.67 -1.52 10.32
CA ARG A 410 19.23 -0.45 11.24
C ARG A 410 17.80 -0.61 11.71
N ALA A 411 16.91 -1.03 10.82
CA ALA A 411 15.51 -1.20 11.15
C ALA A 411 14.80 -2.17 10.21
N VAL A 412 13.71 -2.78 10.72
CA VAL A 412 12.77 -3.57 9.92
C VAL A 412 11.34 -3.19 10.29
N PHE A 413 10.50 -2.94 9.29
CA PHE A 413 9.10 -2.58 9.46
C PHE A 413 8.20 -3.65 8.84
N SER A 414 7.34 -4.26 9.64
CA SER A 414 6.31 -5.19 9.17
C SER A 414 5.15 -4.40 8.56
N MET A 415 4.94 -4.52 7.24
CA MET A 415 3.96 -3.72 6.50
C MET A 415 2.56 -4.38 6.47
N PRO A 416 1.49 -3.64 6.08
CA PRO A 416 0.16 -4.21 5.92
C PRO A 416 0.16 -5.41 4.97
N ASP A 417 -0.61 -6.46 5.30
CA ASP A 417 -0.64 -7.72 4.54
C ASP A 417 -1.18 -7.56 3.12
N ASP A 418 -1.90 -6.49 2.87
CA ASP A 418 -2.52 -6.18 1.59
C ASP A 418 -1.97 -4.92 0.91
N ILE A 419 -0.76 -4.45 1.32
CA ILE A 419 -0.18 -3.21 0.78
C ILE A 419 -0.02 -3.25 -0.75
N PHE A 420 0.26 -4.44 -1.31
CA PHE A 420 0.35 -4.69 -2.75
C PHE A 420 -0.93 -5.28 -3.36
N TYR A 421 -2.09 -4.99 -2.80
CA TYR A 421 -3.36 -5.48 -3.37
C TYR A 421 -3.46 -5.16 -4.89
N PRO A 422 -3.87 -6.13 -5.74
CA PRO A 422 -4.51 -7.42 -5.40
C PRO A 422 -3.54 -8.59 -5.12
N THR A 423 -2.24 -8.42 -5.22
CA THR A 423 -1.26 -9.44 -4.84
C THR A 423 -1.27 -9.66 -3.32
N GLY A 424 -1.25 -10.90 -2.90
CA GLY A 424 -1.29 -11.28 -1.48
C GLY A 424 0.09 -11.47 -0.83
N THR A 425 1.14 -10.77 -1.30
CA THR A 425 2.49 -10.91 -0.77
C THR A 425 2.67 -10.06 0.48
N ASN A 426 2.93 -10.70 1.62
CA ASN A 426 3.29 -10.01 2.86
C ASN A 426 4.74 -9.55 2.78
N VAL A 427 4.98 -8.28 3.05
CA VAL A 427 6.29 -7.65 2.91
C VAL A 427 6.75 -6.95 4.18
N CYS A 428 8.06 -6.75 4.28
CA CYS A 428 8.70 -5.86 5.24
C CYS A 428 9.58 -4.83 4.53
N VAL A 429 9.77 -3.69 5.17
CA VAL A 429 10.73 -2.67 4.74
C VAL A 429 11.96 -2.78 5.64
N MET A 430 13.15 -2.89 5.04
CA MET A 430 14.41 -2.94 5.78
C MET A 430 15.23 -1.67 5.50
N VAL A 431 15.88 -1.15 6.54
CA VAL A 431 16.80 -0.01 6.47
C VAL A 431 18.20 -0.50 6.80
N TRP A 432 19.14 -0.23 5.90
CA TRP A 432 20.53 -0.64 5.99
C TRP A 432 21.50 0.54 5.91
N THR A 433 22.64 0.41 6.58
CA THR A 433 23.81 1.28 6.37
C THR A 433 24.89 0.50 5.61
N ALA A 434 25.34 1.05 4.48
CA ALA A 434 26.31 0.42 3.60
C ALA A 434 27.74 0.46 4.18
N HIS A 435 28.52 -0.61 3.94
CA HIS A 435 29.94 -0.74 4.24
C HIS A 435 30.33 -0.50 5.72
N THR A 436 29.42 -0.83 6.61
CA THR A 436 29.66 -0.87 8.05
C THR A 436 29.18 -2.23 8.55
N SER A 437 30.06 -3.09 9.04
CA SER A 437 29.71 -4.40 9.58
C SER A 437 28.66 -4.25 10.69
N HIS A 438 27.68 -5.15 10.71
CA HIS A 438 26.69 -5.17 11.77
C HIS A 438 27.31 -5.59 13.10
N ASP A 439 27.05 -4.82 14.13
CA ASP A 439 27.45 -5.17 15.50
C ASP A 439 26.25 -5.84 16.21
N ASN A 440 26.41 -7.09 16.61
CA ASN A 440 25.38 -7.87 17.28
C ASN A 440 25.02 -7.31 18.70
N ILE A 441 25.77 -6.32 19.18
CA ILE A 441 25.48 -5.61 20.44
C ILE A 441 24.61 -4.35 20.17
N GLU A 442 24.62 -3.83 18.95
CA GLU A 442 23.78 -2.68 18.58
C GLU A 442 22.33 -3.13 18.32
N GLU A 443 21.39 -2.48 18.99
CA GLU A 443 19.97 -2.78 18.83
C GLU A 443 19.45 -2.33 17.45
N THR A 444 18.83 -3.26 16.72
CA THR A 444 18.02 -2.99 15.54
C THR A 444 16.63 -2.54 15.96
N PHE A 445 16.07 -1.53 15.30
CA PHE A 445 14.71 -1.08 15.52
C PHE A 445 13.71 -1.94 14.73
N PHE A 446 12.59 -2.28 15.35
CA PHE A 446 11.50 -3.04 14.73
C PHE A 446 10.19 -2.27 14.84
N GLY A 447 9.54 -1.97 13.70
CA GLY A 447 8.25 -1.28 13.63
C GLY A 447 7.11 -2.21 13.21
N TYR A 448 5.97 -2.17 13.91
CA TYR A 448 4.75 -2.88 13.56
C TYR A 448 3.79 -1.96 12.80
N CYS A 449 3.96 -1.90 11.49
CA CYS A 449 3.29 -0.95 10.58
C CYS A 449 2.12 -1.60 9.82
N LYS A 450 1.31 -2.44 10.48
CA LYS A 450 0.23 -3.21 9.84
C LYS A 450 -1.03 -2.40 9.51
N ASN A 451 -1.19 -1.22 10.09
CA ASN A 451 -2.35 -0.36 9.83
C ASN A 451 -1.91 1.01 9.29
N ASP A 452 -1.95 1.15 7.99
CA ASP A 452 -1.61 2.41 7.28
C ASP A 452 -2.83 3.32 7.03
N GLY A 453 -4.00 2.97 7.55
CA GLY A 453 -5.24 3.74 7.35
C GLY A 453 -5.95 3.51 6.02
N PHE A 454 -5.34 2.76 5.09
CA PHE A 454 -5.96 2.44 3.80
C PHE A 454 -6.94 1.28 3.94
N VAL A 455 -8.06 1.37 3.25
CA VAL A 455 -9.11 0.34 3.23
C VAL A 455 -9.40 -0.12 1.80
N LYS A 456 -9.72 -1.42 1.64
CA LYS A 456 -10.11 -1.98 0.35
C LYS A 456 -11.47 -1.48 -0.08
N ARG A 457 -11.59 -1.01 -1.31
CA ARG A 457 -12.85 -0.65 -1.95
C ARG A 457 -12.99 -1.36 -3.28
N LYS A 458 -14.18 -1.89 -3.55
CA LYS A 458 -14.47 -2.59 -4.80
C LYS A 458 -14.18 -1.68 -5.99
N LYS A 459 -13.40 -2.16 -6.97
CA LYS A 459 -12.93 -1.46 -8.17
C LYS A 459 -11.91 -0.33 -7.94
N LEU A 460 -11.71 0.17 -6.72
CA LEU A 460 -10.80 1.28 -6.44
C LEU A 460 -9.45 0.83 -5.84
N GLY A 461 -9.35 -0.43 -5.40
CA GLY A 461 -8.18 -0.92 -4.69
C GLY A 461 -8.15 -0.47 -3.24
N ARG A 462 -6.95 -0.15 -2.74
CA ARG A 462 -6.75 0.42 -1.39
C ARG A 462 -6.73 1.93 -1.47
N ILE A 463 -7.52 2.60 -0.64
CA ILE A 463 -7.61 4.06 -0.58
C ILE A 463 -7.66 4.56 0.87
N ASP A 464 -7.06 5.71 1.14
CA ASP A 464 -7.14 6.42 2.43
C ASP A 464 -8.42 7.25 2.48
N VAL A 465 -9.54 6.60 2.83
CA VAL A 465 -10.86 7.25 2.90
C VAL A 465 -10.93 8.32 3.99
N SER A 466 -10.15 8.14 5.05
CA SER A 466 -10.21 8.98 6.26
C SER A 466 -9.14 10.07 6.28
N GLY A 467 -8.23 10.12 5.29
CA GLY A 467 -7.12 11.06 5.24
C GLY A 467 -6.12 10.91 6.40
N LYS A 468 -6.00 9.69 6.95
CA LYS A 468 -5.19 9.43 8.16
C LYS A 468 -3.72 9.12 7.85
N TRP A 469 -3.39 8.81 6.61
CA TRP A 469 -2.05 8.35 6.25
C TRP A 469 -0.94 9.26 6.78
N LYS A 470 -1.02 10.55 6.53
CA LYS A 470 0.04 11.48 6.94
C LYS A 470 0.28 11.55 8.45
N SER A 471 -0.75 11.35 9.27
CA SER A 471 -0.60 11.27 10.73
C SER A 471 0.03 9.95 11.16
N ILE A 472 -0.34 8.83 10.53
CA ILE A 472 0.21 7.50 10.79
C ILE A 472 1.68 7.45 10.38
N GLU A 473 2.03 7.91 9.18
CA GLU A 473 3.40 8.00 8.69
C GLU A 473 4.29 8.80 9.66
N LYS A 474 3.80 9.96 10.12
CA LYS A 474 4.53 10.80 11.08
C LYS A 474 4.78 10.09 12.41
N GLU A 475 3.82 9.31 12.89
CA GLU A 475 3.96 8.50 14.11
C GLU A 475 5.01 7.40 13.92
N TRP A 476 4.95 6.63 12.84
CA TRP A 476 5.94 5.59 12.53
C TRP A 476 7.36 6.15 12.42
N LEU A 477 7.52 7.28 11.71
CA LEU A 477 8.81 7.96 11.58
C LEU A 477 9.32 8.51 12.91
N LYS A 478 8.42 8.98 13.80
CA LYS A 478 8.78 9.45 15.14
C LYS A 478 9.31 8.30 16.01
N LEU A 479 8.60 7.16 16.04
CA LEU A 479 9.03 5.97 16.77
C LEU A 479 10.44 5.52 16.31
N TYR A 480 10.66 5.48 15.01
CA TYR A 480 11.96 5.09 14.44
C TYR A 480 13.09 6.08 14.80
N ARG A 481 12.87 7.40 14.62
CA ARG A 481 13.88 8.43 14.88
C ARG A 481 14.26 8.50 16.34
N ASN A 482 13.30 8.33 17.24
CA ASN A 482 13.53 8.30 18.68
C ASN A 482 14.03 6.94 19.17
N LYS A 483 13.92 5.87 18.34
CA LYS A 483 14.12 4.48 18.73
C LYS A 483 13.24 4.09 19.93
N ASP A 484 11.98 4.54 19.93
CA ASP A 484 11.03 4.25 21.01
C ASP A 484 10.54 2.80 20.90
N ALA A 485 10.64 2.00 21.96
CA ALA A 485 9.99 0.70 22.08
C ALA A 485 8.63 0.88 22.77
N VAL A 486 7.54 0.57 22.06
CA VAL A 486 6.17 0.77 22.51
C VAL A 486 5.35 -0.50 22.28
N ASP A 487 4.71 -1.00 23.34
CA ASP A 487 3.90 -2.22 23.31
C ASP A 487 2.85 -2.14 22.19
N GLY A 488 2.79 -3.16 21.36
CA GLY A 488 1.89 -3.24 20.22
C GLY A 488 2.29 -2.40 18.99
N LEU A 489 3.36 -1.61 19.02
CA LEU A 489 3.78 -0.73 17.92
C LEU A 489 5.23 -0.88 17.48
N SER A 490 6.16 -1.10 18.42
CA SER A 490 7.59 -1.17 18.09
C SER A 490 8.38 -1.91 19.14
N ALA A 491 9.56 -2.38 18.75
CA ALA A 491 10.52 -3.04 19.65
C ALA A 491 11.96 -2.67 19.25
N ARG A 492 12.90 -2.94 20.15
CA ARG A 492 14.35 -2.92 19.88
C ARG A 492 14.92 -4.25 20.35
N HIS A 493 15.82 -4.81 19.53
CA HIS A 493 16.50 -6.04 19.90
C HIS A 493 17.84 -6.16 19.18
N CYS A 494 18.83 -6.75 19.83
CA CYS A 494 20.08 -7.14 19.19
C CYS A 494 19.85 -8.41 18.39
N VAL A 495 20.15 -8.39 17.09
CA VAL A 495 19.89 -9.53 16.19
C VAL A 495 21.13 -9.92 15.40
N GLY A 496 21.27 -11.23 15.17
CA GLY A 496 22.22 -11.81 14.24
C GLY A 496 21.54 -12.32 12.96
N TYR A 497 22.31 -12.94 12.08
CA TYR A 497 21.81 -13.45 10.82
C TYR A 497 20.86 -14.66 10.96
N ASP A 498 20.92 -15.37 12.10
CA ASP A 498 20.09 -16.53 12.43
C ASP A 498 18.73 -16.16 13.00
N ASP A 499 18.60 -14.95 13.52
CA ASP A 499 17.39 -14.48 14.19
C ASP A 499 16.27 -14.12 13.20
N GLU A 500 15.05 -14.00 13.71
CA GLU A 500 13.95 -13.42 12.97
C GLU A 500 14.08 -11.90 12.90
N TRP A 501 14.00 -11.32 11.72
CA TRP A 501 14.08 -9.86 11.52
C TRP A 501 12.69 -9.23 11.37
N LEU A 502 11.76 -9.53 12.29
CA LEU A 502 10.41 -8.98 12.28
C LEU A 502 10.02 -8.44 13.64
N CYS A 503 9.24 -7.34 13.66
CA CYS A 503 8.74 -6.74 14.90
C CYS A 503 7.94 -7.72 15.74
N GLU A 504 7.15 -8.58 15.10
CA GLU A 504 6.31 -9.58 15.72
C GLU A 504 7.08 -10.59 16.59
N ALA A 505 8.39 -10.73 16.39
CA ALA A 505 9.24 -11.60 17.23
C ALA A 505 9.52 -10.96 18.59
N TYR A 506 9.70 -9.65 18.64
CA TYR A 506 10.26 -8.94 19.80
C TYR A 506 9.27 -8.02 20.52
N MET A 507 8.19 -7.60 19.84
CA MET A 507 7.21 -6.71 20.43
C MET A 507 6.41 -7.37 21.55
N GLN A 508 6.08 -6.63 22.58
CA GLN A 508 5.15 -7.04 23.63
C GLN A 508 3.71 -6.78 23.20
N THR A 509 2.79 -7.64 23.67
CA THR A 509 1.36 -7.43 23.44
C THR A 509 0.82 -6.39 24.41
N ASP A 510 0.16 -5.38 23.89
CA ASP A 510 -0.50 -4.34 24.70
C ASP A 510 -1.83 -4.89 25.25
N TYR A 511 -1.76 -5.49 26.43
CA TYR A 511 -2.94 -6.05 27.12
C TYR A 511 -3.85 -4.96 27.70
N SER A 512 -3.42 -3.70 27.80
CA SER A 512 -4.28 -2.60 28.26
C SER A 512 -5.51 -2.38 27.37
N LYS A 513 -5.47 -2.90 26.17
CA LYS A 513 -6.58 -2.87 25.19
C LYS A 513 -7.62 -3.96 25.40
N LEU A 514 -7.37 -4.97 26.27
CA LEU A 514 -8.36 -5.98 26.58
C LEU A 514 -9.52 -5.37 27.38
N THR A 515 -10.72 -5.64 26.92
CA THR A 515 -11.96 -5.16 27.52
C THR A 515 -12.84 -6.31 27.99
N GLN A 516 -13.85 -6.01 28.80
CA GLN A 516 -14.84 -7.00 29.21
C GLN A 516 -15.56 -7.62 28.01
N GLU A 517 -15.75 -6.82 26.95
CA GLU A 517 -16.40 -7.25 25.70
C GLU A 517 -15.63 -8.37 25.00
N ASP A 518 -14.29 -8.37 25.05
CA ASP A 518 -13.47 -9.45 24.47
C ASP A 518 -13.70 -10.80 25.17
N PHE A 519 -13.77 -10.78 26.49
CA PHE A 519 -14.08 -11.97 27.27
C PHE A 519 -15.54 -12.41 27.07
N GLN A 520 -16.47 -11.46 27.03
CA GLN A 520 -17.88 -11.73 26.75
C GLN A 520 -18.06 -12.33 25.35
N GLN A 521 -17.30 -11.86 24.36
CA GLN A 521 -17.35 -12.42 23.01
C GLN A 521 -16.87 -13.88 23.00
N THR A 522 -15.81 -14.23 23.72
CA THR A 522 -15.34 -15.62 23.81
C THR A 522 -16.41 -16.53 24.45
N VAL A 523 -17.09 -16.07 25.49
CA VAL A 523 -18.21 -16.79 26.10
C VAL A 523 -19.38 -16.94 25.11
N ASN A 524 -19.73 -15.88 24.41
CA ASN A 524 -20.81 -15.89 23.42
C ASN A 524 -20.53 -16.86 22.25
N ASP A 525 -19.30 -16.86 21.73
CA ASP A 525 -18.88 -17.76 20.65
C ASP A 525 -18.99 -19.23 21.08
N TYR A 526 -18.54 -19.53 22.29
CA TYR A 526 -18.64 -20.89 22.83
C TYR A 526 -20.09 -21.28 23.13
N PHE A 527 -20.91 -20.39 23.68
CA PHE A 527 -22.34 -20.61 23.89
C PHE A 527 -23.08 -20.84 22.55
N ALA A 528 -22.79 -20.06 21.54
CA ALA A 528 -23.36 -20.23 20.18
C ALA A 528 -23.02 -21.63 19.62
N TYR A 529 -21.78 -22.09 19.81
CA TYR A 529 -21.39 -23.45 19.47
C TYR A 529 -22.21 -24.50 20.28
N MET A 530 -22.36 -24.33 21.59
CA MET A 530 -23.13 -25.23 22.46
C MET A 530 -24.62 -25.34 22.05
N VAL A 531 -25.23 -24.19 21.68
CA VAL A 531 -26.60 -24.16 21.14
C VAL A 531 -26.69 -24.92 19.81
N LYS A 532 -25.75 -24.67 18.90
CA LYS A 532 -25.71 -25.31 17.58
C LYS A 532 -25.48 -26.84 17.67
N SER A 533 -24.70 -27.28 18.63
CA SER A 533 -24.45 -28.72 18.88
C SER A 533 -25.54 -29.40 19.68
N GLY A 534 -26.56 -28.67 20.18
CA GLY A 534 -27.63 -29.18 21.04
C GLY A 534 -27.19 -29.49 22.48
N GLU A 535 -26.08 -28.89 22.93
CA GLU A 535 -25.45 -29.17 24.22
C GLU A 535 -25.65 -28.02 25.23
N ALA A 536 -26.21 -26.90 24.79
CA ALA A 536 -26.45 -25.76 25.66
C ALA A 536 -27.53 -26.09 26.69
N ASP A 537 -27.26 -25.82 27.98
CA ASP A 537 -28.28 -25.84 29.01
C ASP A 537 -29.10 -24.52 28.87
N LEU A 538 -30.32 -24.66 28.38
CA LEU A 538 -31.23 -23.52 28.20
C LEU A 538 -31.98 -23.17 29.50
N GLU A 539 -31.91 -24.01 30.53
CA GLU A 539 -32.46 -23.71 31.85
C GLU A 539 -31.42 -22.98 32.70
N CYS A 540 -31.78 -21.83 33.22
CA CYS A 540 -30.91 -21.02 34.07
C CYS A 540 -30.75 -21.67 35.46
N LYS A 541 -29.61 -22.33 35.70
CA LYS A 541 -29.34 -23.08 36.96
C LYS A 541 -28.75 -22.26 38.10
N TYR A 542 -28.23 -21.06 37.79
CA TYR A 542 -27.53 -20.24 38.78
C TYR A 542 -27.97 -18.79 38.74
N LYS A 543 -28.20 -18.17 39.90
CA LYS A 543 -28.21 -16.71 40.01
C LYS A 543 -26.79 -16.23 39.69
N ARG A 544 -26.64 -15.34 38.71
CA ARG A 544 -25.36 -14.71 38.43
C ARG A 544 -24.75 -14.20 39.73
N SER A 545 -23.46 -14.49 39.94
CA SER A 545 -22.76 -13.88 41.05
C SER A 545 -22.75 -12.35 40.81
N GLY A 546 -23.20 -11.57 41.76
CA GLY A 546 -23.16 -10.08 41.68
C GLY A 546 -21.75 -9.53 41.80
N TRP A 547 -20.73 -10.34 41.46
CA TRP A 547 -19.35 -9.91 41.47
C TRP A 547 -19.04 -9.13 40.20
N HIS A 548 -18.63 -7.86 40.35
CA HIS A 548 -18.24 -6.94 39.29
C HIS A 548 -16.77 -6.53 39.47
N GLY A 549 -15.87 -7.53 39.51
CA GLY A 549 -14.44 -7.23 39.55
C GLY A 549 -13.98 -6.49 38.31
N ALA A 550 -13.29 -5.38 38.50
CA ALA A 550 -12.67 -4.67 37.41
C ALA A 550 -11.53 -5.50 36.81
N LEU A 551 -11.37 -5.43 35.49
CA LEU A 551 -10.16 -5.91 34.81
C LEU A 551 -9.00 -4.96 35.14
N ASP A 552 -8.25 -5.25 36.20
CA ASP A 552 -7.04 -4.50 36.56
C ASP A 552 -5.82 -5.17 35.92
N ILE A 553 -5.65 -4.95 34.64
CA ILE A 553 -4.58 -5.58 33.82
C ILE A 553 -3.19 -5.10 34.26
N GLN A 554 -3.08 -3.95 34.90
CA GLN A 554 -1.79 -3.40 35.39
C GLN A 554 -1.16 -4.26 36.50
N THR A 555 -1.96 -5.04 37.18
CA THR A 555 -1.49 -5.96 38.24
C THR A 555 -1.12 -7.34 37.72
N TRP A 556 -1.38 -7.61 36.44
CA TRP A 556 -1.09 -8.92 35.85
C TRP A 556 0.41 -9.14 35.66
N LYS A 557 0.84 -10.40 35.82
CA LYS A 557 2.23 -10.81 35.62
C LYS A 557 2.41 -11.60 34.33
N ASP A 558 3.66 -11.70 33.90
CA ASP A 558 4.07 -12.40 32.69
C ASP A 558 4.25 -13.90 32.96
N PHE A 559 3.71 -14.75 32.06
CA PHE A 559 3.82 -16.19 32.08
C PHE A 559 4.10 -16.71 30.67
N GLU A 560 5.14 -17.53 30.52
CA GLU A 560 5.37 -18.28 29.28
C GLU A 560 4.31 -19.38 29.13
N LEU A 561 3.78 -19.58 27.94
CA LEU A 561 2.83 -20.66 27.69
C LEU A 561 3.43 -22.04 28.03
N GLU A 562 4.76 -22.23 27.83
CA GLU A 562 5.44 -23.46 28.22
C GLU A 562 5.38 -23.71 29.74
N SER A 563 5.34 -22.67 30.56
CA SER A 563 5.20 -22.83 32.00
C SER A 563 3.83 -23.37 32.44
N LEU A 564 2.78 -23.16 31.62
CA LEU A 564 1.39 -23.49 31.93
C LEU A 564 0.90 -24.74 31.23
N PHE A 565 1.42 -25.09 30.05
CA PHE A 565 0.87 -26.13 29.18
C PHE A 565 1.89 -27.15 28.71
N ASN A 566 1.37 -28.36 28.45
CA ASN A 566 2.01 -29.41 27.66
C ASN A 566 1.45 -29.34 26.22
N PHE A 567 2.32 -29.38 25.23
CA PHE A 567 1.95 -29.21 23.83
C PHE A 567 1.91 -30.53 23.08
N SER A 568 0.93 -30.68 22.19
CA SER A 568 0.82 -31.81 21.27
C SER A 568 0.46 -31.30 19.87
N LYS A 569 1.07 -31.84 18.83
CA LYS A 569 0.78 -31.50 17.44
C LYS A 569 -0.35 -32.38 16.90
N GLY A 570 -1.28 -31.81 16.12
CA GLY A 570 -2.29 -32.55 15.40
C GLY A 570 -1.71 -33.46 14.30
N LYS A 571 -2.52 -34.34 13.77
CA LYS A 571 -2.13 -35.33 12.74
C LYS A 571 -2.86 -35.07 11.44
N ARG A 572 -2.10 -35.19 10.35
CA ARG A 572 -2.64 -35.05 9.01
C ARG A 572 -3.64 -36.19 8.72
N LEU A 573 -4.81 -35.82 8.23
CA LEU A 573 -5.81 -36.71 7.67
C LEU A 573 -6.30 -36.05 6.37
N THR A 574 -6.16 -36.75 5.25
CA THR A 574 -6.58 -36.18 3.97
C THR A 574 -8.09 -36.38 3.77
N LYS A 575 -8.71 -35.53 2.98
CA LYS A 575 -10.15 -35.61 2.71
C LYS A 575 -10.57 -36.97 2.09
N ALA A 576 -9.66 -37.61 1.37
CA ALA A 576 -9.88 -38.94 0.78
C ALA A 576 -9.92 -40.05 1.84
N ASP A 577 -9.24 -39.86 2.97
CA ASP A 577 -9.14 -40.85 4.05
C ASP A 577 -10.16 -40.59 5.15
N MET A 578 -10.97 -39.52 5.05
CA MET A 578 -11.99 -39.21 6.05
C MET A 578 -13.24 -40.07 5.84
N ILE A 579 -13.60 -40.79 6.89
CA ILE A 579 -14.85 -41.57 6.93
C ILE A 579 -15.86 -40.76 7.78
N PRO A 580 -17.07 -40.46 7.28
CA PRO A 580 -18.09 -39.78 8.09
C PRO A 580 -18.42 -40.53 9.37
N GLY A 581 -18.53 -39.83 10.50
CA GLY A 581 -18.77 -40.44 11.81
C GLY A 581 -19.23 -39.40 12.85
N ASN A 582 -18.93 -39.64 14.13
CA ASN A 582 -19.40 -38.81 15.24
C ASN A 582 -18.29 -38.04 15.97
N LEU A 583 -17.02 -38.34 15.71
CA LEU A 583 -15.88 -37.66 16.31
C LEU A 583 -15.67 -36.29 15.64
N ASN A 584 -15.58 -35.23 16.44
CA ASN A 584 -15.30 -33.89 15.92
C ASN A 584 -13.93 -33.83 15.26
N TYR A 585 -13.86 -33.37 14.00
CA TYR A 585 -12.63 -33.09 13.29
C TYR A 585 -12.36 -31.58 13.32
N LEU A 586 -11.24 -31.19 13.94
CA LEU A 586 -10.81 -29.79 14.03
C LEU A 586 -9.92 -29.45 12.83
N GLY A 587 -10.33 -28.44 12.08
CA GLY A 587 -9.55 -27.80 11.03
C GLY A 587 -9.17 -26.38 11.42
N ALA A 588 -8.24 -25.78 10.68
CA ALA A 588 -7.77 -24.44 10.97
C ALA A 588 -8.76 -23.34 10.48
N ILE A 589 -9.96 -23.35 11.04
CA ILE A 589 -11.05 -22.38 10.77
C ILE A 589 -11.25 -21.46 11.98
N SER A 590 -11.92 -20.31 11.76
CA SER A 590 -12.14 -19.27 12.79
C SER A 590 -13.49 -19.34 13.51
N GLU A 591 -14.35 -20.28 13.15
CA GLU A 591 -15.72 -20.38 13.65
C GLU A 591 -16.07 -21.81 14.12
N ASN A 592 -17.28 -22.00 14.66
CA ASN A 592 -17.82 -23.29 15.05
C ASN A 592 -16.89 -24.08 16.00
N ASN A 593 -16.24 -23.40 16.96
CA ASN A 593 -15.28 -23.99 17.90
C ASN A 593 -14.13 -24.78 17.22
N GLY A 594 -13.74 -24.39 15.98
CA GLY A 594 -12.73 -25.08 15.18
C GLY A 594 -13.21 -26.36 14.49
N ILE A 595 -14.46 -26.78 14.70
CA ILE A 595 -15.01 -28.04 14.16
C ILE A 595 -15.42 -27.83 12.70
N ARG A 596 -14.70 -28.49 11.81
CA ARG A 596 -14.93 -28.46 10.38
C ARG A 596 -15.93 -29.49 9.88
N GLU A 597 -15.82 -30.72 10.40
CA GLU A 597 -16.67 -31.85 10.02
C GLU A 597 -16.67 -32.91 11.16
N LYS A 598 -17.44 -33.99 11.01
CA LYS A 598 -17.45 -35.14 11.94
C LYS A 598 -16.96 -36.37 11.20
N ILE A 599 -16.06 -37.15 11.83
CA ILE A 599 -15.39 -38.31 11.24
C ILE A 599 -15.50 -39.54 12.17
N GLU A 600 -15.19 -40.70 11.61
CA GLU A 600 -14.88 -41.91 12.37
C GLU A 600 -13.35 -42.09 12.40
N ALA A 601 -12.79 -42.37 13.57
CA ALA A 601 -11.36 -42.63 13.71
C ALA A 601 -11.08 -43.45 14.98
N ASP A 602 -10.08 -44.33 14.90
CA ASP A 602 -9.64 -45.20 16.04
C ASP A 602 -8.85 -44.44 17.12
N TYR A 603 -8.38 -43.22 16.79
CA TYR A 603 -7.61 -42.36 17.69
C TYR A 603 -8.31 -41.03 17.88
N SER A 604 -8.27 -40.51 19.11
CA SER A 604 -8.74 -39.16 19.43
C SER A 604 -7.84 -38.51 20.46
N TRP A 605 -7.77 -37.15 20.41
CA TRP A 605 -7.21 -36.33 21.48
C TRP A 605 -8.19 -36.29 22.65
N LYS A 606 -7.64 -36.27 23.88
CA LYS A 606 -8.44 -36.18 25.11
C LYS A 606 -9.12 -34.80 25.19
N PRO A 607 -10.32 -34.70 25.79
CA PRO A 607 -10.97 -33.41 26.03
C PRO A 607 -10.27 -32.60 27.14
N ASN A 608 -10.89 -31.48 27.51
CA ASN A 608 -10.44 -30.55 28.53
C ASN A 608 -9.06 -29.94 28.22
N CYS A 609 -8.97 -29.37 27.05
CA CYS A 609 -7.76 -28.72 26.54
C CYS A 609 -8.08 -27.48 25.70
N ILE A 610 -7.08 -26.67 25.40
CA ILE A 610 -7.17 -25.57 24.45
C ILE A 610 -6.49 -25.98 23.13
N THR A 611 -7.12 -25.68 22.01
CA THR A 611 -6.54 -25.87 20.69
C THR A 611 -6.21 -24.53 20.05
N ILE A 612 -5.08 -24.44 19.34
CA ILE A 612 -4.63 -23.23 18.66
C ILE A 612 -4.29 -23.57 17.20
N ASN A 613 -4.85 -22.82 16.26
CA ASN A 613 -4.50 -22.94 14.85
C ASN A 613 -3.11 -22.32 14.60
N TYR A 614 -2.16 -23.11 14.10
CA TYR A 614 -0.84 -22.59 13.73
C TYR A 614 -0.70 -22.25 12.25
N ASN A 615 -1.64 -22.69 11.40
CA ASN A 615 -1.73 -22.43 9.96
C ASN A 615 -3.21 -22.15 9.62
N GLY A 616 -3.54 -21.68 8.41
CA GLY A 616 -4.91 -21.27 8.05
C GLY A 616 -5.35 -20.01 8.83
N SER A 617 -6.42 -20.09 9.62
CA SER A 617 -6.82 -19.01 10.54
C SER A 617 -5.89 -18.98 11.78
N VAL A 618 -4.65 -18.50 11.57
CA VAL A 618 -3.58 -18.55 12.57
C VAL A 618 -3.96 -17.80 13.85
N GLY A 619 -3.71 -18.41 15.00
CA GLY A 619 -3.91 -17.80 16.32
C GLY A 619 -5.36 -17.87 16.83
N GLU A 620 -6.30 -18.45 16.08
CA GLU A 620 -7.60 -18.79 16.64
C GLU A 620 -7.44 -19.94 17.66
N ALA A 621 -8.02 -19.72 18.83
CA ALA A 621 -7.94 -20.65 19.95
C ALA A 621 -9.33 -21.03 20.44
N PHE A 622 -9.51 -22.32 20.85
CA PHE A 622 -10.78 -22.87 21.25
C PHE A 622 -10.62 -23.84 22.40
N TYR A 623 -11.59 -23.87 23.32
CA TYR A 623 -11.71 -24.91 24.36
C TYR A 623 -12.42 -26.13 23.82
N GLN A 624 -11.86 -27.33 24.08
CA GLN A 624 -12.43 -28.60 23.66
C GLN A 624 -12.91 -29.39 24.86
N SER A 625 -14.24 -29.50 25.01
CA SER A 625 -14.89 -30.25 26.10
C SER A 625 -15.10 -31.73 25.81
N LYS A 626 -14.94 -32.17 24.55
CA LYS A 626 -15.14 -33.53 24.06
C LYS A 626 -13.92 -34.09 23.37
N PRO A 627 -13.78 -35.42 23.22
CA PRO A 627 -12.76 -35.98 22.34
C PRO A 627 -12.89 -35.52 20.92
N PHE A 628 -11.78 -35.38 20.22
CA PHE A 628 -11.71 -34.83 18.85
C PHE A 628 -10.52 -35.38 18.09
N TRP A 629 -10.50 -35.17 16.77
CA TRP A 629 -9.33 -35.28 15.91
C TRP A 629 -8.80 -33.88 15.60
N ALA A 630 -7.52 -33.61 15.87
CA ALA A 630 -6.86 -32.38 15.47
C ALA A 630 -6.12 -32.59 14.13
N SER A 631 -6.41 -31.75 13.13
CA SER A 631 -5.62 -31.73 11.88
C SER A 631 -4.18 -31.29 12.13
N ASP A 632 -3.29 -31.55 11.20
CA ASP A 632 -1.89 -31.14 11.29
C ASP A 632 -1.68 -29.62 11.30
N ASP A 633 -2.73 -28.83 11.08
CA ASP A 633 -2.74 -27.35 11.18
C ASP A 633 -3.20 -26.83 12.56
N VAL A 634 -3.48 -27.73 13.51
CA VAL A 634 -3.97 -27.41 14.87
C VAL A 634 -3.03 -28.00 15.91
N ASN A 635 -2.60 -27.18 16.88
CA ASN A 635 -1.85 -27.60 18.05
C ASN A 635 -2.78 -27.72 19.28
N VAL A 636 -2.50 -28.64 20.17
CA VAL A 636 -3.29 -28.96 21.36
C VAL A 636 -2.49 -28.67 22.63
N LEU A 637 -3.08 -27.93 23.56
CA LEU A 637 -2.48 -27.47 24.81
C LEU A 637 -3.22 -28.09 25.99
N TYR A 638 -2.58 -28.96 26.74
CA TYR A 638 -3.09 -29.55 27.99
C TYR A 638 -2.49 -28.81 29.20
N ALA A 639 -3.31 -28.61 30.25
CA ALA A 639 -2.82 -28.07 31.51
C ALA A 639 -1.67 -28.92 32.06
N LYS A 640 -0.65 -28.29 32.68
CA LYS A 640 0.34 -29.01 33.49
C LYS A 640 -0.24 -29.52 34.80
N ASP A 641 0.38 -30.52 35.42
CA ASP A 641 -0.13 -31.25 36.58
C ASP A 641 -0.37 -30.40 37.84
N PHE A 642 0.21 -29.19 37.93
CA PHE A 642 0.05 -28.31 39.10
C PHE A 642 -1.27 -27.53 39.12
N TRP A 643 -2.08 -27.54 38.04
CA TRP A 643 -3.36 -26.88 37.96
C TRP A 643 -4.39 -27.65 37.13
N ASN A 644 -5.68 -27.40 37.39
CA ASN A 644 -6.76 -28.06 36.69
C ASN A 644 -7.53 -27.09 35.80
N MET A 645 -7.60 -27.39 34.49
CA MET A 645 -8.41 -26.65 33.56
C MET A 645 -9.89 -26.96 33.73
N ASN A 646 -10.72 -25.95 33.70
CA ASN A 646 -12.16 -26.06 33.50
C ASN A 646 -12.61 -25.08 32.40
N LYS A 647 -13.86 -25.21 31.97
CA LYS A 647 -14.38 -24.37 30.86
C LYS A 647 -14.27 -22.86 31.12
N TYR A 648 -14.42 -22.40 32.36
CA TYR A 648 -14.34 -20.97 32.68
C TYR A 648 -12.91 -20.44 32.63
N ILE A 649 -11.97 -21.14 33.23
CA ILE A 649 -10.54 -20.81 33.15
C ILE A 649 -10.10 -20.86 31.69
N ALA A 650 -10.55 -21.88 30.93
CA ALA A 650 -10.23 -22.00 29.51
C ALA A 650 -10.75 -20.82 28.70
N MET A 651 -11.99 -20.32 28.92
CA MET A 651 -12.49 -19.12 28.22
C MET A 651 -11.65 -17.88 28.52
N PHE A 652 -11.22 -17.72 29.77
CA PHE A 652 -10.31 -16.61 30.13
C PHE A 652 -8.99 -16.72 29.36
N LEU A 653 -8.34 -17.89 29.42
CA LEU A 653 -7.07 -18.13 28.75
C LEU A 653 -7.18 -18.03 27.22
N VAL A 654 -8.26 -18.53 26.62
CA VAL A 654 -8.53 -18.40 25.17
C VAL A 654 -8.55 -16.93 24.77
N THR A 655 -9.22 -16.05 25.54
CA THR A 655 -9.26 -14.61 25.25
C THR A 655 -7.86 -14.00 25.30
N VAL A 656 -7.09 -14.28 26.35
CA VAL A 656 -5.73 -13.74 26.51
C VAL A 656 -4.76 -14.30 25.45
N ILE A 657 -4.87 -15.59 25.10
CA ILE A 657 -4.08 -16.21 24.04
C ILE A 657 -4.41 -15.57 22.69
N LYS A 658 -5.68 -15.39 22.35
CA LYS A 658 -6.13 -14.75 21.11
C LYS A 658 -5.66 -13.31 20.99
N ALA A 659 -5.42 -12.59 22.09
CA ALA A 659 -4.83 -11.24 22.07
C ALA A 659 -3.45 -11.21 21.41
N ASN A 660 -2.72 -12.35 21.35
CA ASN A 660 -1.41 -12.45 20.68
C ASN A 660 -1.50 -12.82 19.21
N LYS A 661 -2.68 -13.17 18.68
CA LYS A 661 -2.80 -13.69 17.30
C LYS A 661 -2.29 -12.72 16.23
N TYR A 662 -2.36 -11.39 16.46
CA TYR A 662 -1.91 -10.38 15.52
C TYR A 662 -0.40 -10.45 15.20
N ARG A 663 0.41 -11.07 16.08
CA ARG A 663 1.84 -11.33 15.88
C ARG A 663 2.10 -12.46 14.89
N PHE A 664 1.06 -13.21 14.49
CA PHE A 664 1.15 -14.42 13.68
C PHE A 664 0.20 -14.34 12.48
N GLY A 665 0.55 -15.00 11.40
CA GLY A 665 -0.22 -15.01 10.18
C GLY A 665 0.36 -15.98 9.16
N TYR A 666 -0.09 -15.88 7.89
CA TYR A 666 0.41 -16.75 6.83
C TYR A 666 1.93 -16.62 6.64
N GLY A 667 2.47 -15.40 6.75
CA GLY A 667 3.91 -15.10 6.64
C GLY A 667 4.74 -15.51 7.85
N ARG A 668 4.14 -15.57 9.06
CA ARG A 668 4.78 -15.95 10.32
C ARG A 668 3.86 -16.86 11.10
N LYS A 669 4.01 -18.17 10.93
CA LYS A 669 3.17 -19.18 11.57
C LYS A 669 3.45 -19.29 13.07
N TRP A 670 2.43 -19.58 13.86
CA TRP A 670 2.56 -19.79 15.30
C TRP A 670 2.88 -21.27 15.59
N THR A 671 4.13 -21.67 15.37
CA THR A 671 4.61 -23.03 15.61
C THR A 671 4.65 -23.36 17.10
N ILE A 672 4.79 -24.65 17.46
CA ILE A 672 4.88 -25.07 18.87
C ILE A 672 6.05 -24.39 19.59
N GLU A 673 7.20 -24.26 18.93
CA GLU A 673 8.40 -23.59 19.48
C GLU A 673 8.04 -22.14 19.85
N LYS A 674 7.46 -21.40 18.92
CA LYS A 674 7.02 -20.02 19.17
C LYS A 674 5.88 -19.91 20.18
N MET A 675 4.98 -20.91 20.24
CA MET A 675 3.95 -20.96 21.29
C MET A 675 4.55 -21.09 22.66
N LYS A 676 5.54 -21.95 22.84
CA LYS A 676 6.23 -22.18 24.11
C LYS A 676 6.84 -20.90 24.65
N GLU A 677 7.54 -20.14 23.80
CA GLU A 677 8.21 -18.88 24.12
C GLU A 677 7.24 -17.68 24.23
N THR A 678 5.96 -17.88 23.87
CA THR A 678 4.99 -16.79 23.93
C THR A 678 4.67 -16.45 25.38
N VAL A 679 4.92 -15.19 25.75
CA VAL A 679 4.56 -14.63 27.06
C VAL A 679 3.15 -14.08 27.00
N ILE A 680 2.33 -14.43 27.99
CA ILE A 680 0.99 -13.88 28.22
C ILE A 680 0.91 -13.25 29.60
N LYS A 681 0.10 -12.20 29.76
CA LYS A 681 -0.17 -11.60 31.07
C LYS A 681 -1.42 -12.23 31.67
N LEU A 682 -1.33 -12.62 32.97
CA LEU A 682 -2.43 -13.20 33.72
C LEU A 682 -2.52 -12.57 35.11
N PRO A 683 -3.75 -12.51 35.70
CA PRO A 683 -3.91 -12.19 37.11
C PRO A 683 -3.12 -13.19 37.96
N SER A 684 -2.43 -12.68 38.98
CA SER A 684 -1.51 -13.47 39.80
C SER A 684 -1.81 -13.33 41.29
N GLN A 685 -1.53 -14.40 42.05
CA GLN A 685 -1.56 -14.40 43.49
C GLN A 685 -0.32 -13.67 44.06
N GLU A 686 -0.30 -13.46 45.39
CA GLU A 686 0.82 -12.82 46.08
C GLU A 686 2.13 -13.60 45.95
N ASP A 687 2.05 -14.93 45.86
CA ASP A 687 3.20 -15.80 45.63
C ASP A 687 3.75 -15.79 44.21
N GLY A 688 3.09 -15.10 43.31
CA GLY A 688 3.49 -14.97 41.92
C GLY A 688 2.92 -16.04 40.97
N THR A 689 2.12 -16.97 41.46
CA THR A 689 1.42 -17.99 40.65
C THR A 689 0.18 -17.39 39.95
N PRO A 690 -0.33 -17.98 38.83
CA PRO A 690 -1.57 -17.53 38.22
C PRO A 690 -2.79 -17.66 39.17
N ASP A 691 -3.64 -16.64 39.24
CA ASP A 691 -4.88 -16.69 40.00
C ASP A 691 -6.02 -17.32 39.16
N PHE A 692 -6.01 -18.63 39.05
CA PHE A 692 -7.05 -19.37 38.35
C PHE A 692 -8.44 -19.21 38.99
N ALA A 693 -8.51 -18.97 40.30
CA ALA A 693 -9.77 -18.72 40.99
C ALA A 693 -10.39 -17.38 40.59
N TYR A 694 -9.55 -16.34 40.38
CA TYR A 694 -10.01 -15.07 39.81
C TYR A 694 -10.53 -15.24 38.39
N MET A 695 -9.78 -15.92 37.52
CA MET A 695 -10.17 -16.18 36.13
C MET A 695 -11.53 -16.88 36.04
N GLU A 696 -11.73 -17.89 36.85
CA GLU A 696 -13.00 -18.62 36.92
C GLU A 696 -14.14 -17.71 37.40
N ARG A 697 -13.96 -16.98 38.50
CA ARG A 697 -14.98 -16.05 39.03
C ARG A 697 -15.33 -14.96 38.01
N TYR A 698 -14.32 -14.41 37.31
CA TYR A 698 -14.51 -13.39 36.31
C TYR A 698 -15.41 -13.87 35.17
N ILE A 699 -15.12 -15.02 34.57
CA ILE A 699 -15.94 -15.59 33.48
C ILE A 699 -17.33 -15.93 33.96
N LYS A 700 -17.48 -16.48 35.18
CA LYS A 700 -18.80 -16.81 35.79
C LYS A 700 -19.67 -15.55 36.01
N SER A 701 -19.09 -14.36 36.08
CA SER A 701 -19.84 -13.12 36.21
C SER A 701 -20.43 -12.63 34.89
N LEU A 702 -19.92 -13.10 33.74
CA LEU A 702 -20.32 -12.68 32.41
C LEU A 702 -21.66 -13.30 31.99
N SER A 703 -22.32 -12.65 31.01
CA SER A 703 -23.58 -13.13 30.46
C SER A 703 -23.42 -14.50 29.78
N TYR A 704 -24.42 -15.37 29.91
CA TYR A 704 -24.45 -16.73 29.38
C TYR A 704 -23.39 -17.72 29.92
N SER A 705 -22.52 -17.29 30.84
CA SER A 705 -21.54 -18.17 31.45
C SER A 705 -22.16 -19.32 32.26
N ASP A 706 -23.39 -19.15 32.73
CA ASP A 706 -24.23 -20.16 33.42
C ASP A 706 -24.81 -21.21 32.48
N ARG A 707 -24.71 -20.99 31.16
CA ARG A 707 -25.32 -21.84 30.13
C ARG A 707 -24.31 -22.59 29.24
N ILE A 708 -23.03 -22.39 29.49
CA ILE A 708 -21.93 -23.07 28.78
C ILE A 708 -21.40 -24.27 29.53
#